data_ec923388b718ba84a53d7616ee693af9
#
_entry.id   ec923388b718ba84a53d7616ee693af9
#
_cell.length_a   1.000
_cell.length_b   1.000
_cell.length_c   1.000
_cell.angle_alpha   90.00
_cell.angle_beta   90.00
_cell.angle_gamma   90.00
#
_symmetry.space_group_name_H-M   'P 1'
#
loop_
_entity.id
_entity.type
_entity.pdbx_description
1 polymer ?
#
loop_
_entity_poly.entity_id
_entity_poly.type
_entity_poly.pdbx_seq_one_letter_code
_entity_poly.pdbx_strand_id
1 'polypeptide(L)'
;MKEFLNNLNYGISAHEVSNEFKQILRELLANNIIKEHKNRYYLNNGYVFGTLDISSKGTGFLQCFDESFKKDLLIENKNLKGANYKDIVAAKLLPLKKKRPSANVVLVLKRANETSLVITKRYGEAVLGMNIKTGLSTALKASQKSLKALPLGTILKIENQDNNIIEVLGHIDDESVDEKISLALFNKNNEFSDACIKEALANGDSVDASMYENRLDLRTLPFCTIDPIHAKDFDDAIYFDTEKRELYVAIADVSEYVYAYSAIDKEARSRGFSIYFPHIAIPMLPRPLSENICSLKPHLDRLAYCFKITLDLDCKVVKEELFETIINSKRRFNYDEVDEILIQNPDLKELSWLYKLFEITKNLRKMRLKNAFEFRTEELRMNLDENLSLKSTVFEKDTPSHNLIEDCMLLANKAAAKLIDVGVFRNHSSADMKKIDRLLNELLELGIDVKLKPNLPELIRDIQALADELGLRAEVDKLIIKAQKKAEYSSVNAGHFGLGFDKYSHFTSPIRRYSDLILHRLLKAKQKKDEKLFNYLLLNIQNTCENLSVLEREADKVAYDFMDRKFARWAAKNIGKKFKALVVQNDGICIAKLDDEIKGADIILYDTRVNLLESVEVQILEADIIMAKIYAKITQRLRKESNV
;
A
#
# COMPACT_ATOMS: atom_id res chain seq x y z
N MET A 1 -3.60 11.87 -21.02
CA MET A 1 -4.85 12.62 -20.75
C MET A 1 -4.60 14.02 -20.26
N LYS A 2 -3.97 14.26 -19.10
CA LYS A 2 -3.71 15.62 -18.55
C LYS A 2 -2.97 16.50 -19.54
N GLU A 3 -1.90 15.99 -20.12
CA GLU A 3 -1.09 16.70 -21.11
C GLU A 3 -1.89 17.03 -22.38
N PHE A 4 -2.64 16.06 -22.91
CA PHE A 4 -3.54 16.27 -24.05
C PHE A 4 -4.54 17.39 -23.79
N LEU A 5 -5.20 17.39 -22.62
CA LEU A 5 -6.18 18.42 -22.26
C LEU A 5 -5.53 19.80 -22.03
N ASN A 6 -4.31 19.84 -21.47
CA ASN A 6 -3.57 21.09 -21.32
C ASN A 6 -3.16 21.69 -22.67
N ASN A 7 -2.77 20.85 -23.63
CA ASN A 7 -2.39 21.32 -24.97
C ASN A 7 -3.54 21.98 -25.73
N LEU A 8 -4.80 21.67 -25.39
CA LEU A 8 -5.96 22.36 -25.95
C LEU A 8 -6.02 23.86 -25.58
N ASN A 9 -5.35 24.30 -24.51
CA ASN A 9 -5.22 25.73 -24.17
C ASN A 9 -4.39 26.50 -25.20
N TYR A 10 -3.40 25.82 -25.80
CA TYR A 10 -2.45 26.41 -26.76
C TYR A 10 -2.77 26.02 -28.21
N GLY A 11 -3.70 25.12 -28.41
CA GLY A 11 -4.11 24.59 -29.70
C GLY A 11 -3.31 23.37 -30.14
N ILE A 12 -4.01 22.25 -30.35
CA ILE A 12 -3.45 20.97 -30.82
C ILE A 12 -3.89 20.71 -32.27
N SER A 13 -2.96 20.26 -33.11
CA SER A 13 -3.27 19.87 -34.50
C SER A 13 -4.02 18.53 -34.53
N ALA A 14 -4.91 18.35 -35.50
CA ALA A 14 -5.64 17.10 -35.71
C ALA A 14 -4.70 15.87 -35.86
N HIS A 15 -3.49 16.09 -36.44
CA HIS A 15 -2.48 15.04 -36.63
C HIS A 15 -1.74 14.66 -35.34
N GLU A 16 -1.73 15.54 -34.34
CA GLU A 16 -1.08 15.34 -33.04
C GLU A 16 -1.98 14.59 -32.04
N VAL A 17 -3.28 14.41 -32.38
CA VAL A 17 -4.23 13.72 -31.52
C VAL A 17 -4.11 12.21 -31.72
N SER A 18 -3.63 11.50 -30.68
CA SER A 18 -3.57 10.04 -30.69
C SER A 18 -4.97 9.40 -30.86
N ASN A 19 -5.00 8.20 -31.41
CA ASN A 19 -6.26 7.46 -31.62
C ASN A 19 -7.08 7.31 -30.34
N GLU A 20 -6.41 7.19 -29.20
CA GLU A 20 -7.01 7.07 -27.87
C GLU A 20 -7.87 8.28 -27.50
N PHE A 21 -7.52 9.49 -27.94
CA PHE A 21 -8.21 10.73 -27.58
C PHE A 21 -9.20 11.22 -28.63
N LYS A 22 -9.33 10.55 -29.78
CA LYS A 22 -10.23 10.99 -30.86
C LYS A 22 -11.69 10.99 -30.44
N GLN A 23 -12.12 10.05 -29.61
CA GLN A 23 -13.50 10.00 -29.12
C GLN A 23 -13.75 11.17 -28.17
N ILE A 24 -12.85 11.43 -27.23
CA ILE A 24 -12.93 12.54 -26.28
C ILE A 24 -12.99 13.87 -27.04
N LEU A 25 -12.16 14.02 -28.08
CA LEU A 25 -12.17 15.22 -28.92
C LEU A 25 -13.53 15.48 -29.57
N ARG A 26 -14.19 14.42 -30.09
CA ARG A 26 -15.55 14.51 -30.66
C ARG A 26 -16.60 14.93 -29.62
N GLU A 27 -16.51 14.38 -28.42
CA GLU A 27 -17.43 14.73 -27.32
C GLU A 27 -17.22 16.18 -26.86
N LEU A 28 -15.98 16.65 -26.79
CA LEU A 28 -15.65 18.03 -26.48
C LEU A 28 -16.18 19.02 -27.52
N LEU A 29 -16.07 18.67 -28.81
CA LEU A 29 -16.65 19.46 -29.92
C LEU A 29 -18.18 19.48 -29.86
N ALA A 30 -18.83 18.32 -29.69
CA ALA A 30 -20.27 18.20 -29.63
C ALA A 30 -20.90 19.00 -28.47
N ASN A 31 -20.17 19.18 -27.38
CA ASN A 31 -20.58 19.97 -26.22
C ASN A 31 -20.09 21.44 -26.27
N ASN A 32 -19.53 21.90 -27.38
CA ASN A 32 -18.99 23.27 -27.56
C ASN A 32 -17.96 23.65 -26.46
N ILE A 33 -17.23 22.69 -25.93
CA ILE A 33 -16.17 22.92 -24.93
C ILE A 33 -14.90 23.38 -25.64
N ILE A 34 -14.66 22.87 -26.83
CA ILE A 34 -13.57 23.28 -27.73
C ILE A 34 -14.12 23.77 -29.07
N LYS A 35 -13.28 24.49 -29.80
CA LYS A 35 -13.55 24.92 -31.18
C LYS A 35 -12.41 24.51 -32.10
N GLU A 36 -12.75 24.27 -33.36
CA GLU A 36 -11.75 24.08 -34.42
C GLU A 36 -11.51 25.43 -35.15
N HIS A 37 -10.25 25.75 -35.34
CA HIS A 37 -9.82 26.88 -36.16
C HIS A 37 -8.51 26.56 -36.88
N LYS A 38 -8.48 26.69 -38.20
CA LYS A 38 -7.30 26.42 -39.06
C LYS A 38 -6.67 25.04 -38.80
N ASN A 39 -7.51 24.00 -38.75
CA ASN A 39 -7.10 22.62 -38.54
C ASN A 39 -6.44 22.35 -37.15
N ARG A 40 -6.73 23.20 -36.16
CA ARG A 40 -6.30 23.07 -34.78
C ARG A 40 -7.48 23.22 -33.84
N TYR A 41 -7.44 22.49 -32.71
CA TYR A 41 -8.48 22.47 -31.70
C TYR A 41 -8.06 23.31 -30.49
N TYR A 42 -8.91 24.22 -30.05
CA TYR A 42 -8.67 25.14 -28.94
C TYR A 42 -9.78 25.02 -27.89
N LEU A 43 -9.41 25.14 -26.63
CA LEU A 43 -10.37 25.28 -25.53
C LEU A 43 -11.15 26.60 -25.69
N ASN A 44 -12.46 26.54 -25.53
CA ASN A 44 -13.30 27.74 -25.53
C ASN A 44 -13.17 28.52 -24.20
N ASN A 45 -13.26 29.85 -24.29
CA ASN A 45 -13.20 30.71 -23.12
C ASN A 45 -14.26 30.34 -22.08
N GLY A 46 -13.87 30.33 -20.81
CA GLY A 46 -14.75 30.03 -19.70
C GLY A 46 -14.88 28.53 -19.40
N TYR A 47 -14.17 27.66 -20.11
CA TYR A 47 -14.07 26.24 -19.74
C TYR A 47 -12.71 25.93 -19.16
N VAL A 48 -12.68 24.90 -18.31
CA VAL A 48 -11.47 24.38 -17.66
C VAL A 48 -11.55 22.86 -17.56
N PHE A 49 -10.40 22.23 -17.51
CA PHE A 49 -10.25 20.80 -17.22
C PHE A 49 -9.61 20.60 -15.85
N GLY A 50 -9.98 19.54 -15.17
CA GLY A 50 -9.37 19.20 -13.90
C GLY A 50 -9.83 17.86 -13.35
N THR A 51 -9.24 17.51 -12.22
CA THR A 51 -9.63 16.34 -11.41
C THR A 51 -10.55 16.81 -10.29
N LEU A 52 -11.65 16.09 -10.10
CA LEU A 52 -12.69 16.42 -9.13
C LEU A 52 -12.38 15.74 -7.78
N ASP A 53 -12.33 16.50 -6.72
CA ASP A 53 -12.42 16.04 -5.33
C ASP A 53 -13.82 16.29 -4.80
N ILE A 54 -14.35 15.41 -3.92
CA ILE A 54 -15.69 15.57 -3.34
C ILE A 54 -15.62 15.33 -1.83
N SER A 55 -16.04 16.34 -1.07
CA SER A 55 -16.14 16.23 0.38
C SER A 55 -17.24 15.27 0.82
N SER A 56 -17.21 14.82 2.07
CA SER A 56 -18.27 13.99 2.69
C SER A 56 -19.64 14.67 2.74
N LYS A 57 -19.70 16.00 2.54
CA LYS A 57 -20.94 16.79 2.44
C LYS A 57 -21.40 16.97 0.99
N GLY A 58 -20.78 16.28 0.03
CA GLY A 58 -21.14 16.34 -1.39
C GLY A 58 -20.73 17.61 -2.13
N THR A 59 -19.85 18.44 -1.55
CA THR A 59 -19.32 19.63 -2.23
C THR A 59 -18.11 19.22 -3.06
N GLY A 60 -18.10 19.58 -4.35
CA GLY A 60 -16.96 19.33 -5.24
C GLY A 60 -15.90 20.42 -5.17
N PHE A 61 -14.65 20.01 -5.34
CA PHE A 61 -13.47 20.85 -5.48
C PHE A 61 -12.72 20.41 -6.73
N LEU A 62 -12.69 21.26 -7.75
CA LEU A 62 -12.00 20.94 -9.00
C LEU A 62 -10.56 21.45 -8.95
N GLN A 63 -9.64 20.52 -8.92
CA GLN A 63 -8.21 20.79 -9.10
C GLN A 63 -7.95 20.96 -10.59
N CYS A 64 -7.82 22.21 -11.03
CA CYS A 64 -7.58 22.52 -12.44
C CYS A 64 -6.21 22.02 -12.92
N PHE A 65 -6.15 21.59 -14.18
CA PHE A 65 -4.89 21.25 -14.83
C PHE A 65 -4.08 22.49 -15.22
N ASP A 66 -4.76 23.61 -15.45
CA ASP A 66 -4.15 24.92 -15.70
C ASP A 66 -3.60 25.50 -14.39
N GLU A 67 -2.28 25.68 -14.33
CA GLU A 67 -1.54 26.15 -13.16
C GLU A 67 -1.80 27.63 -12.80
N SER A 68 -2.50 28.38 -13.66
CA SER A 68 -2.97 29.73 -13.35
C SER A 68 -3.96 29.75 -12.18
N PHE A 69 -4.68 28.64 -11.95
CA PHE A 69 -5.59 28.48 -10.83
C PHE A 69 -4.84 27.98 -9.58
N LYS A 70 -4.47 28.92 -8.70
CA LYS A 70 -3.77 28.61 -7.43
C LYS A 70 -4.65 27.92 -6.38
N LYS A 71 -5.97 27.90 -6.55
CA LYS A 71 -6.95 27.29 -5.61
C LYS A 71 -7.98 26.49 -6.41
N ASP A 72 -8.42 25.38 -5.83
CA ASP A 72 -9.47 24.55 -6.39
C ASP A 72 -10.77 25.34 -6.57
N LEU A 73 -11.45 25.09 -7.68
CA LEU A 73 -12.75 25.69 -7.97
C LEU A 73 -13.84 24.97 -7.19
N LEU A 74 -14.75 25.75 -6.58
CA LEU A 74 -15.89 25.19 -5.86
C LEU A 74 -16.98 24.75 -6.85
N ILE A 75 -17.48 23.53 -6.67
CA ILE A 75 -18.62 22.97 -7.42
C ILE A 75 -19.72 22.58 -6.42
N GLU A 76 -20.85 23.29 -6.49
CA GLU A 76 -22.00 22.92 -5.64
C GLU A 76 -22.54 21.54 -6.05
N ASN A 77 -23.07 20.78 -5.10
CA ASN A 77 -23.58 19.42 -5.31
C ASN A 77 -24.48 19.28 -6.55
N LYS A 78 -25.48 20.17 -6.69
CA LYS A 78 -26.41 20.18 -7.85
C LYS A 78 -25.72 20.38 -9.20
N ASN A 79 -24.49 20.86 -9.21
CA ASN A 79 -23.69 21.18 -10.39
C ASN A 79 -22.64 20.10 -10.73
N LEU A 80 -22.59 18.99 -9.99
CA LEU A 80 -21.71 17.86 -10.24
C LEU A 80 -22.13 17.02 -11.46
N LYS A 81 -23.42 17.07 -11.84
CA LYS A 81 -23.97 16.34 -13.01
C LYS A 81 -23.53 14.87 -13.08
N GLY A 82 -23.56 14.15 -11.95
CA GLY A 82 -23.19 12.75 -11.89
C GLY A 82 -21.68 12.47 -11.94
N ALA A 83 -20.84 13.51 -11.85
CA ALA A 83 -19.40 13.32 -11.68
C ALA A 83 -19.08 12.84 -10.25
N ASN A 84 -18.12 11.95 -10.15
CA ASN A 84 -17.70 11.30 -8.91
C ASN A 84 -16.27 11.71 -8.51
N TYR A 85 -15.86 11.26 -7.34
CA TYR A 85 -14.53 11.50 -6.78
C TYR A 85 -13.43 11.02 -7.74
N LYS A 86 -12.45 11.90 -8.00
CA LYS A 86 -11.31 11.72 -8.92
C LYS A 86 -11.66 11.59 -10.42
N ASP A 87 -12.89 11.80 -10.81
CA ASP A 87 -13.22 11.91 -12.24
C ASP A 87 -12.45 13.08 -12.87
N ILE A 88 -12.00 12.89 -14.12
CA ILE A 88 -11.49 13.99 -14.95
C ILE A 88 -12.69 14.60 -15.67
N VAL A 89 -12.89 15.89 -15.46
CA VAL A 89 -14.07 16.60 -15.97
C VAL A 89 -13.69 17.84 -16.76
N ALA A 90 -14.58 18.19 -17.67
CA ALA A 90 -14.66 19.53 -18.24
C ALA A 90 -15.71 20.32 -17.47
N ALA A 91 -15.36 21.51 -17.01
CA ALA A 91 -16.24 22.39 -16.25
C ALA A 91 -16.29 23.80 -16.84
N LYS A 92 -17.46 24.44 -16.69
CA LYS A 92 -17.67 25.84 -17.11
C LYS A 92 -17.56 26.75 -15.90
N LEU A 93 -16.69 27.75 -16.00
CA LEU A 93 -16.51 28.78 -14.97
C LEU A 93 -17.80 29.58 -14.77
N LEU A 94 -18.10 29.88 -13.53
CA LEU A 94 -19.21 30.75 -13.17
C LEU A 94 -18.72 32.17 -12.92
N PRO A 95 -19.55 33.21 -13.16
CA PRO A 95 -19.23 34.57 -12.79
C PRO A 95 -18.89 34.68 -11.30
N LEU A 96 -17.85 35.45 -10.96
CA LEU A 96 -17.41 35.67 -9.59
C LEU A 96 -18.49 36.37 -8.76
N LYS A 97 -19.32 35.57 -8.05
CA LYS A 97 -20.32 36.06 -7.11
C LYS A 97 -19.86 35.99 -5.64
N LYS A 98 -18.79 35.25 -5.35
CA LYS A 98 -18.22 35.00 -4.02
C LYS A 98 -16.70 35.14 -4.04
N LYS A 99 -16.05 35.28 -2.87
CA LYS A 99 -14.57 35.39 -2.74
C LYS A 99 -13.81 34.17 -3.31
N ARG A 100 -14.48 33.04 -3.63
CA ARG A 100 -13.88 31.83 -4.18
C ARG A 100 -14.45 31.57 -5.57
N PRO A 101 -13.59 31.32 -6.58
CA PRO A 101 -14.05 30.97 -7.92
C PRO A 101 -14.80 29.63 -7.91
N SER A 102 -15.84 29.52 -8.73
CA SER A 102 -16.69 28.34 -8.81
C SER A 102 -16.97 27.93 -10.26
N ALA A 103 -17.37 26.69 -10.46
CA ALA A 103 -17.65 26.12 -11.77
C ALA A 103 -18.81 25.11 -11.71
N ASN A 104 -19.32 24.75 -12.89
CA ASN A 104 -20.28 23.67 -13.08
C ASN A 104 -19.65 22.59 -13.96
N VAL A 105 -19.77 21.31 -13.60
CA VAL A 105 -19.37 20.21 -14.47
C VAL A 105 -20.27 20.24 -15.72
N VAL A 106 -19.64 20.09 -16.88
CA VAL A 106 -20.34 20.01 -18.17
C VAL A 106 -20.27 18.60 -18.73
N LEU A 107 -19.09 17.97 -18.63
CA LEU A 107 -18.84 16.65 -19.18
C LEU A 107 -17.84 15.89 -18.30
N VAL A 108 -18.10 14.61 -18.08
CA VAL A 108 -17.13 13.68 -17.47
C VAL A 108 -16.32 13.06 -18.60
N LEU A 109 -15.02 13.36 -18.66
CA LEU A 109 -14.10 12.91 -19.71
C LEU A 109 -13.51 11.54 -19.45
N LYS A 110 -13.28 11.25 -18.17
CA LYS A 110 -12.76 9.95 -17.73
C LYS A 110 -13.30 9.68 -16.32
N ARG A 111 -13.96 8.56 -16.16
CA ARG A 111 -14.32 8.05 -14.84
C ARG A 111 -13.07 7.54 -14.13
N ALA A 112 -12.89 7.92 -12.88
CA ALA A 112 -11.84 7.35 -12.03
C ALA A 112 -12.21 5.92 -11.61
N ASN A 113 -13.50 5.72 -11.35
CA ASN A 113 -14.07 4.42 -11.01
C ASN A 113 -15.31 4.19 -11.85
N GLU A 114 -15.43 3.01 -12.43
CA GLU A 114 -16.63 2.60 -13.18
C GLU A 114 -17.79 2.28 -12.24
N THR A 115 -17.47 1.94 -10.99
CA THR A 115 -18.45 1.52 -9.98
C THR A 115 -18.35 2.34 -8.70
N SER A 116 -19.45 2.39 -7.95
CA SER A 116 -19.55 2.98 -6.61
C SER A 116 -20.30 2.06 -5.66
N LEU A 117 -20.08 2.26 -4.37
CA LEU A 117 -20.86 1.61 -3.33
C LEU A 117 -21.91 2.58 -2.78
N VAL A 118 -23.13 2.07 -2.66
CA VAL A 118 -24.26 2.80 -2.06
C VAL A 118 -24.91 1.93 -0.99
N ILE A 119 -25.50 2.61 -0.01
CA ILE A 119 -26.33 2.00 1.02
C ILE A 119 -27.79 2.40 0.76
N THR A 120 -28.71 1.45 0.84
CA THR A 120 -30.14 1.73 0.67
C THR A 120 -30.67 2.53 1.84
N LYS A 121 -31.28 3.69 1.57
CA LYS A 121 -31.93 4.55 2.55
C LYS A 121 -33.31 4.99 2.06
N ARG A 122 -34.23 5.21 3.00
CA ARG A 122 -35.58 5.73 2.70
C ARG A 122 -35.56 7.26 2.68
N TYR A 123 -36.18 7.82 1.64
CA TYR A 123 -36.40 9.25 1.46
C TYR A 123 -37.89 9.45 1.09
N GLY A 124 -38.72 9.78 2.09
CA GLY A 124 -40.17 9.77 1.94
C GLY A 124 -40.67 8.37 1.56
N GLU A 125 -41.40 8.27 0.45
CA GLU A 125 -41.91 7.00 -0.09
C GLU A 125 -40.92 6.24 -0.98
N ALA A 126 -39.78 6.85 -1.34
CA ALA A 126 -38.78 6.24 -2.22
C ALA A 126 -37.61 5.63 -1.44
N VAL A 127 -37.03 4.57 -2.00
CA VAL A 127 -35.72 4.02 -1.58
C VAL A 127 -34.68 4.46 -2.60
N LEU A 128 -33.63 5.13 -2.12
CA LEU A 128 -32.49 5.59 -2.90
C LEU A 128 -31.21 4.92 -2.41
N GLY A 129 -30.18 4.93 -3.26
CA GLY A 129 -28.82 4.60 -2.87
C GLY A 129 -28.09 5.84 -2.37
N MET A 130 -27.58 5.82 -1.14
CA MET A 130 -26.66 6.86 -0.63
C MET A 130 -25.23 6.37 -0.81
N ASN A 131 -24.43 7.11 -1.58
CA ASN A 131 -23.02 6.79 -1.80
C ASN A 131 -22.26 6.84 -0.46
N ILE A 132 -21.57 5.76 -0.11
CA ILE A 132 -20.92 5.60 1.19
C ILE A 132 -19.67 6.50 1.37
N LYS A 133 -19.07 7.01 0.29
CA LYS A 133 -17.94 7.96 0.36
C LYS A 133 -18.36 9.42 0.41
N THR A 134 -19.38 9.76 -0.37
CA THR A 134 -19.76 11.16 -0.60
C THR A 134 -21.05 11.56 0.11
N GLY A 135 -21.81 10.59 0.64
CA GLY A 135 -23.13 10.83 1.23
C GLY A 135 -24.20 11.27 0.22
N LEU A 136 -23.87 11.31 -1.09
CA LEU A 136 -24.81 11.72 -2.13
C LEU A 136 -25.84 10.64 -2.39
N SER A 137 -27.13 11.04 -2.45
CA SER A 137 -28.21 10.13 -2.81
C SER A 137 -28.39 10.07 -4.32
N THR A 138 -28.56 8.86 -4.84
CA THR A 138 -28.80 8.62 -6.27
C THR A 138 -29.99 7.67 -6.46
N ALA A 139 -30.74 7.88 -7.52
CA ALA A 139 -31.80 6.94 -7.94
C ALA A 139 -31.14 5.71 -8.55
N LEU A 140 -31.55 4.53 -8.10
CA LEU A 140 -31.07 3.25 -8.61
C LEU A 140 -31.92 2.80 -9.80
N LYS A 141 -31.27 2.18 -10.77
CA LYS A 141 -31.95 1.64 -11.96
C LYS A 141 -32.65 0.29 -11.63
N ALA A 142 -33.67 0.38 -10.78
CA ALA A 142 -34.50 -0.75 -10.38
C ALA A 142 -35.92 -0.23 -10.02
N SER A 143 -36.91 -1.12 -10.07
CA SER A 143 -38.28 -0.73 -9.69
C SER A 143 -38.33 -0.39 -8.19
N GLN A 144 -39.14 0.62 -7.80
CA GLN A 144 -39.32 0.94 -6.38
C GLN A 144 -39.91 -0.24 -5.60
N LYS A 145 -40.69 -1.12 -6.25
CA LYS A 145 -41.17 -2.36 -5.63
C LYS A 145 -40.03 -3.28 -5.27
N SER A 146 -39.07 -3.48 -6.17
CA SER A 146 -37.86 -4.29 -5.91
C SER A 146 -36.98 -3.66 -4.84
N LEU A 147 -36.77 -2.34 -4.88
CA LEU A 147 -35.96 -1.64 -3.90
C LEU A 147 -36.57 -1.65 -2.49
N LYS A 148 -37.91 -1.55 -2.37
CA LYS A 148 -38.64 -1.65 -1.11
C LYS A 148 -38.62 -3.07 -0.52
N ALA A 149 -38.36 -4.09 -1.34
CA ALA A 149 -38.20 -5.48 -0.89
C ALA A 149 -36.81 -5.74 -0.27
N LEU A 150 -35.82 -4.89 -0.54
CA LEU A 150 -34.51 -4.97 0.12
C LEU A 150 -34.57 -4.35 1.52
N PRO A 151 -33.93 -4.94 2.53
CA PRO A 151 -33.76 -4.31 3.83
C PRO A 151 -33.05 -2.96 3.67
N LEU A 152 -33.51 -1.94 4.43
CA LEU A 152 -32.79 -0.67 4.51
C LEU A 152 -31.43 -0.92 5.18
N GLY A 153 -30.37 -0.33 4.66
CA GLY A 153 -29.01 -0.65 5.11
C GLY A 153 -28.30 -1.69 4.24
N THR A 154 -28.94 -2.17 3.17
CA THR A 154 -28.28 -3.05 2.20
C THR A 154 -27.22 -2.28 1.43
N ILE A 155 -26.01 -2.84 1.34
CA ILE A 155 -24.87 -2.30 0.59
C ILE A 155 -24.92 -2.88 -0.83
N LEU A 156 -24.93 -1.99 -1.81
CA LEU A 156 -25.00 -2.33 -3.23
C LEU A 156 -23.79 -1.76 -3.96
N LYS A 157 -23.22 -2.55 -4.87
CA LYS A 157 -22.26 -2.06 -5.86
C LYS A 157 -23.03 -1.68 -7.11
N ILE A 158 -22.86 -0.46 -7.57
CA ILE A 158 -23.56 0.09 -8.73
C ILE A 158 -22.59 0.57 -9.80
N GLU A 159 -23.04 0.58 -11.04
CA GLU A 159 -22.35 1.19 -12.16
C GLU A 159 -22.53 2.72 -12.12
N ASN A 160 -21.46 3.49 -12.32
CA ASN A 160 -21.52 4.96 -12.23
C ASN A 160 -22.13 5.63 -13.46
N GLN A 161 -22.32 4.91 -14.56
CA GLN A 161 -22.84 5.48 -15.79
C GLN A 161 -24.37 5.65 -15.72
N ASP A 162 -25.07 4.61 -15.30
CA ASP A 162 -26.53 4.55 -15.32
C ASP A 162 -27.17 4.07 -14.01
N ASN A 163 -26.37 3.91 -12.96
CA ASN A 163 -26.77 3.45 -11.63
C ASN A 163 -27.42 2.04 -11.62
N ASN A 164 -27.00 1.17 -12.57
CA ASN A 164 -27.36 -0.24 -12.54
C ASN A 164 -26.79 -0.90 -11.28
N ILE A 165 -27.58 -1.76 -10.65
CA ILE A 165 -27.11 -2.59 -9.54
C ILE A 165 -26.32 -3.76 -10.15
N ILE A 166 -25.03 -3.86 -9.82
CA ILE A 166 -24.14 -4.94 -10.27
C ILE A 166 -24.18 -6.09 -9.26
N GLU A 167 -24.14 -5.75 -7.95
CA GLU A 167 -23.96 -6.73 -6.90
C GLU A 167 -24.60 -6.26 -5.59
N VAL A 168 -25.12 -7.20 -4.81
CA VAL A 168 -25.57 -7.02 -3.42
C VAL A 168 -24.48 -7.56 -2.51
N LEU A 169 -23.72 -6.69 -1.81
CA LEU A 169 -22.61 -7.10 -0.97
C LEU A 169 -23.06 -7.69 0.37
N GLY A 170 -24.18 -7.21 0.92
CA GLY A 170 -24.72 -7.64 2.21
C GLY A 170 -25.42 -6.50 2.94
N HIS A 171 -25.72 -6.68 4.22
CA HIS A 171 -26.34 -5.69 5.08
C HIS A 171 -25.32 -5.03 6.01
N ILE A 172 -25.45 -3.74 6.29
CA ILE A 172 -24.47 -2.98 7.10
C ILE A 172 -24.33 -3.50 8.53
N ASP A 173 -25.38 -4.11 9.08
CA ASP A 173 -25.33 -4.67 10.44
C ASP A 173 -24.56 -6.00 10.52
N ASP A 174 -24.28 -6.64 9.38
CA ASP A 174 -23.43 -7.83 9.31
C ASP A 174 -21.96 -7.43 9.24
N GLU A 175 -21.19 -7.75 10.27
CA GLU A 175 -19.77 -7.40 10.34
C GLU A 175 -18.91 -8.08 9.25
N SER A 176 -19.39 -9.17 8.64
CA SER A 176 -18.71 -9.84 7.52
C SER A 176 -18.71 -9.01 6.23
N VAL A 177 -19.62 -8.05 6.10
CA VAL A 177 -19.70 -7.17 4.91
C VAL A 177 -18.52 -6.21 4.81
N ASP A 178 -17.81 -5.94 5.91
CA ASP A 178 -16.71 -4.96 5.95
C ASP A 178 -15.58 -5.30 4.98
N GLU A 179 -15.21 -6.59 4.88
CA GLU A 179 -14.21 -7.04 3.90
C GLU A 179 -14.64 -6.72 2.47
N LYS A 180 -15.87 -7.07 2.11
CA LYS A 180 -16.44 -6.83 0.78
C LYS A 180 -16.50 -5.33 0.47
N ILE A 181 -16.89 -4.51 1.45
CA ILE A 181 -16.91 -3.06 1.30
C ILE A 181 -15.51 -2.54 1.04
N SER A 182 -14.51 -2.90 1.88
CA SER A 182 -13.15 -2.42 1.74
C SER A 182 -12.52 -2.83 0.41
N LEU A 183 -12.72 -4.07 -0.05
CA LEU A 183 -12.27 -4.51 -1.37
C LEU A 183 -12.95 -3.71 -2.50
N ALA A 184 -14.27 -3.62 -2.47
CA ALA A 184 -15.04 -2.99 -3.53
C ALA A 184 -14.81 -1.47 -3.63
N LEU A 185 -14.51 -0.78 -2.51
CA LEU A 185 -14.15 0.65 -2.48
C LEU A 185 -12.92 0.98 -3.30
N PHE A 186 -12.01 0.04 -3.45
CA PHE A 186 -10.75 0.18 -4.20
C PHE A 186 -10.72 -0.69 -5.46
N ASN A 187 -11.86 -1.19 -5.91
CA ASN A 187 -11.99 -2.08 -7.08
C ASN A 187 -11.09 -3.32 -6.99
N LYS A 188 -10.91 -3.86 -5.79
CA LYS A 188 -10.19 -5.12 -5.58
C LYS A 188 -11.19 -6.28 -5.53
N ASN A 189 -10.75 -7.46 -5.95
CA ASN A 189 -11.55 -8.68 -5.96
C ASN A 189 -10.75 -9.81 -5.32
N ASN A 190 -11.40 -10.65 -4.55
CA ASN A 190 -10.79 -11.87 -3.99
C ASN A 190 -10.78 -13.01 -5.01
N GLU A 191 -11.77 -13.06 -5.89
CA GLU A 191 -11.93 -14.11 -6.88
C GLU A 191 -10.98 -13.94 -8.07
N PHE A 192 -10.59 -15.06 -8.65
CA PHE A 192 -9.82 -15.14 -9.88
C PHE A 192 -10.70 -15.64 -11.03
N SER A 193 -10.37 -15.26 -12.27
CA SER A 193 -11.08 -15.78 -13.44
C SER A 193 -10.85 -17.28 -13.62
N ASP A 194 -11.83 -17.96 -14.24
CA ASP A 194 -11.73 -19.40 -14.54
C ASP A 194 -10.47 -19.74 -15.36
N ALA A 195 -10.11 -18.87 -16.30
CA ALA A 195 -8.89 -19.03 -17.10
C ALA A 195 -7.62 -18.99 -16.23
N CYS A 196 -7.57 -18.08 -15.26
CA CYS A 196 -6.46 -17.95 -14.32
C CYS A 196 -6.37 -19.18 -13.40
N ILE A 197 -7.49 -19.64 -12.86
CA ILE A 197 -7.54 -20.84 -12.01
C ILE A 197 -7.14 -22.09 -12.80
N LYS A 198 -7.66 -22.26 -14.02
CA LYS A 198 -7.30 -23.41 -14.88
C LYS A 198 -5.80 -23.44 -15.19
N GLU A 199 -5.20 -22.31 -15.51
CA GLU A 199 -3.77 -22.19 -15.78
C GLU A 199 -2.96 -22.47 -14.49
N ALA A 200 -3.39 -22.00 -13.33
CA ALA A 200 -2.75 -22.26 -12.05
C ALA A 200 -2.72 -23.75 -11.70
N LEU A 201 -3.86 -24.42 -11.87
CA LEU A 201 -3.98 -25.87 -11.61
C LEU A 201 -3.16 -26.74 -12.57
N ALA A 202 -2.89 -26.27 -13.79
CA ALA A 202 -2.08 -26.99 -14.76
C ALA A 202 -0.61 -27.13 -14.34
N ASN A 203 -0.12 -26.34 -13.40
CA ASN A 203 1.24 -26.45 -12.86
C ASN A 203 1.43 -27.61 -11.87
N GLY A 204 0.35 -28.28 -11.45
CA GLY A 204 0.41 -29.35 -10.47
C GLY A 204 0.77 -28.87 -9.05
N ASP A 205 1.19 -29.81 -8.21
CA ASP A 205 1.47 -29.57 -6.78
C ASP A 205 2.87 -30.05 -6.34
N SER A 206 3.61 -30.68 -7.24
CA SER A 206 4.94 -31.24 -7.01
C SER A 206 5.92 -30.89 -8.12
N VAL A 207 7.21 -30.85 -7.79
CA VAL A 207 8.30 -30.63 -8.72
C VAL A 207 8.92 -31.99 -9.07
N ASP A 208 8.91 -32.33 -10.36
CA ASP A 208 9.72 -33.43 -10.87
C ASP A 208 11.13 -32.91 -11.18
N ALA A 209 12.07 -33.19 -10.29
CA ALA A 209 13.45 -32.72 -10.41
C ALA A 209 14.15 -33.16 -11.71
N SER A 210 13.72 -34.27 -12.33
CA SER A 210 14.29 -34.78 -13.58
C SER A 210 14.01 -33.84 -14.76
N MET A 211 12.97 -33.03 -14.68
CA MET A 211 12.65 -32.04 -15.72
C MET A 211 13.53 -30.76 -15.64
N TYR A 212 14.34 -30.62 -14.59
CA TYR A 212 15.09 -29.39 -14.26
C TYR A 212 16.60 -29.66 -14.07
N GLU A 213 17.19 -30.54 -14.88
CA GLU A 213 18.60 -30.93 -14.80
C GLU A 213 19.60 -29.78 -14.90
N ASN A 214 19.18 -28.65 -15.51
CA ASN A 214 20.01 -27.45 -15.65
C ASN A 214 20.04 -26.58 -14.40
N ARG A 215 19.25 -26.90 -13.37
CA ARG A 215 19.23 -26.18 -12.11
C ARG A 215 20.24 -26.74 -11.11
N LEU A 216 20.82 -25.87 -10.33
CA LEU A 216 21.71 -26.29 -9.26
C LEU A 216 20.91 -27.02 -8.17
N ASP A 217 21.26 -28.27 -7.90
CA ASP A 217 20.62 -29.08 -6.87
C ASP A 217 21.18 -28.72 -5.47
N LEU A 218 20.37 -28.04 -4.66
CA LEU A 218 20.69 -27.66 -3.30
C LEU A 218 19.79 -28.35 -2.25
N ARG A 219 19.12 -29.46 -2.61
CA ARG A 219 18.19 -30.18 -1.74
C ARG A 219 18.83 -30.77 -0.51
N THR A 220 20.12 -30.99 -0.51
CA THR A 220 20.88 -31.51 0.64
C THR A 220 21.20 -30.46 1.68
N LEU A 221 21.18 -29.16 1.32
CA LEU A 221 21.45 -28.09 2.26
C LEU A 221 20.28 -27.90 3.24
N PRO A 222 20.55 -27.63 4.52
CA PRO A 222 19.51 -27.53 5.54
C PRO A 222 18.83 -26.17 5.57
N PHE A 223 18.20 -25.80 4.45
CA PHE A 223 17.37 -24.60 4.38
C PHE A 223 16.24 -24.62 5.38
N CYS A 224 15.90 -23.47 5.93
CA CYS A 224 14.68 -23.25 6.70
C CYS A 224 13.94 -21.99 6.25
N THR A 225 12.62 -21.96 6.46
CA THR A 225 11.80 -20.75 6.33
C THR A 225 11.46 -20.22 7.72
N ILE A 226 11.31 -18.89 7.85
CA ILE A 226 10.96 -18.22 9.12
C ILE A 226 9.86 -17.22 8.81
N ASP A 227 8.63 -17.52 9.21
CA ASP A 227 7.43 -16.80 8.80
C ASP A 227 6.42 -16.67 9.96
N PRO A 228 5.45 -15.73 9.88
CA PRO A 228 4.35 -15.68 10.83
C PRO A 228 3.60 -17.02 10.95
N ILE A 229 3.09 -17.35 12.13
CA ILE A 229 2.49 -18.66 12.43
C ILE A 229 1.38 -19.06 11.46
N HIS A 230 0.61 -18.11 10.93
CA HIS A 230 -0.51 -18.35 10.03
C HIS A 230 -0.15 -18.24 8.54
N ALA A 231 1.09 -17.88 8.21
CA ALA A 231 1.54 -17.78 6.82
C ALA A 231 1.51 -19.15 6.13
N LYS A 232 1.19 -19.15 4.83
CA LYS A 232 1.15 -20.34 3.96
C LYS A 232 1.95 -20.15 2.68
N ASP A 233 2.30 -18.92 2.38
CA ASP A 233 2.99 -18.42 1.19
C ASP A 233 4.45 -18.08 1.54
N PHE A 234 5.28 -19.13 1.69
CA PHE A 234 6.69 -18.98 2.07
C PHE A 234 7.50 -18.57 0.85
N ASP A 235 7.80 -17.27 0.77
CA ASP A 235 8.56 -16.66 -0.32
C ASP A 235 10.06 -16.98 -0.25
N ASP A 236 10.62 -17.10 0.95
CA ASP A 236 12.06 -17.19 1.17
C ASP A 236 12.47 -18.32 2.12
N ALA A 237 13.65 -18.87 1.88
CA ALA A 237 14.33 -19.82 2.74
C ALA A 237 15.81 -19.45 2.83
N ILE A 238 16.40 -19.62 4.00
CA ILE A 238 17.80 -19.27 4.26
C ILE A 238 18.59 -20.47 4.75
N TYR A 239 19.90 -20.43 4.45
CA TYR A 239 20.91 -21.30 5.05
C TYR A 239 22.26 -20.57 5.09
N PHE A 240 23.05 -20.78 6.12
CA PHE A 240 24.40 -20.23 6.26
C PHE A 240 25.44 -21.33 6.49
N ASP A 241 26.35 -21.50 5.53
CA ASP A 241 27.53 -22.33 5.67
C ASP A 241 28.58 -21.57 6.51
N THR A 242 28.75 -22.00 7.74
CA THR A 242 29.63 -21.30 8.70
C THR A 242 31.13 -21.46 8.42
N GLU A 243 31.54 -22.53 7.72
CA GLU A 243 32.93 -22.79 7.36
C GLU A 243 33.37 -21.94 6.18
N LYS A 244 32.53 -21.92 5.12
CA LYS A 244 32.77 -21.13 3.93
C LYS A 244 32.33 -19.68 4.05
N ARG A 245 31.59 -19.34 5.11
CA ARG A 245 30.93 -18.05 5.32
C ARG A 245 30.05 -17.65 4.13
N GLU A 246 29.28 -18.60 3.63
CA GLU A 246 28.35 -18.44 2.52
C GLU A 246 26.91 -18.42 3.01
N LEU A 247 26.23 -17.30 2.79
CA LEU A 247 24.79 -17.17 3.01
C LEU A 247 24.05 -17.54 1.71
N TYR A 248 23.12 -18.48 1.83
CA TYR A 248 22.18 -18.83 0.77
C TYR A 248 20.82 -18.23 1.09
N VAL A 249 20.30 -17.41 0.17
CA VAL A 249 18.96 -16.82 0.23
C VAL A 249 18.20 -17.33 -0.97
N ALA A 250 17.36 -18.32 -0.77
CA ALA A 250 16.55 -18.96 -1.79
C ALA A 250 15.16 -18.34 -1.81
N ILE A 251 14.74 -17.81 -2.95
CA ILE A 251 13.44 -17.18 -3.17
C ILE A 251 12.61 -18.05 -4.09
N ALA A 252 11.33 -18.21 -3.79
CA ALA A 252 10.37 -18.95 -4.62
C ALA A 252 10.45 -18.51 -6.09
N ASP A 253 10.71 -19.44 -7.00
CA ASP A 253 10.85 -19.13 -8.43
C ASP A 253 9.49 -19.05 -9.12
N VAL A 254 8.69 -18.06 -8.73
CA VAL A 254 7.35 -17.83 -9.29
C VAL A 254 7.39 -17.62 -10.80
N SER A 255 8.49 -17.07 -11.31
CA SER A 255 8.64 -16.79 -12.74
C SER A 255 8.69 -18.05 -13.62
N GLU A 256 8.89 -19.22 -13.04
CA GLU A 256 8.83 -20.50 -13.73
C GLU A 256 7.40 -20.97 -14.00
N TYR A 257 6.45 -20.55 -13.16
CA TYR A 257 5.05 -20.94 -13.24
C TYR A 257 4.15 -19.85 -13.86
N VAL A 258 4.56 -18.59 -13.76
CA VAL A 258 3.79 -17.44 -14.23
C VAL A 258 4.50 -16.80 -15.41
N TYR A 259 4.12 -17.21 -16.61
CA TYR A 259 4.71 -16.69 -17.86
C TYR A 259 4.13 -15.30 -18.16
N ALA A 260 5.00 -14.44 -18.72
CA ALA A 260 4.59 -13.08 -19.11
C ALA A 260 3.39 -13.12 -20.07
N TYR A 261 2.39 -12.30 -19.81
CA TYR A 261 1.12 -12.16 -20.57
C TYR A 261 0.16 -13.37 -20.52
N SER A 262 0.43 -14.38 -19.69
CA SER A 262 -0.52 -15.46 -19.42
C SER A 262 -1.77 -14.94 -18.68
N ALA A 263 -2.77 -15.80 -18.46
CA ALA A 263 -3.96 -15.42 -17.71
C ALA A 263 -3.61 -15.07 -16.26
N ILE A 264 -2.72 -15.85 -15.63
CA ILE A 264 -2.23 -15.59 -14.27
C ILE A 264 -1.47 -14.26 -14.23
N ASP A 265 -0.59 -14.01 -15.19
CA ASP A 265 0.23 -12.80 -15.25
C ASP A 265 -0.61 -11.53 -15.37
N LYS A 266 -1.63 -11.56 -16.22
CA LYS A 266 -2.57 -10.43 -16.38
C LYS A 266 -3.27 -10.09 -15.07
N GLU A 267 -3.73 -11.10 -14.33
CA GLU A 267 -4.37 -10.88 -13.04
C GLU A 267 -3.36 -10.45 -11.96
N ALA A 268 -2.21 -11.10 -11.86
CA ALA A 268 -1.16 -10.71 -10.94
C ALA A 268 -0.72 -9.26 -11.16
N ARG A 269 -0.56 -8.84 -12.42
CA ARG A 269 -0.25 -7.46 -12.80
C ARG A 269 -1.34 -6.47 -12.40
N SER A 270 -2.60 -6.84 -12.55
CA SER A 270 -3.74 -5.96 -12.17
C SER A 270 -3.89 -5.84 -10.67
N ARG A 271 -3.61 -6.89 -9.90
CA ARG A 271 -3.61 -6.90 -8.44
C ARG A 271 -2.40 -6.17 -7.87
N GLY A 272 -1.22 -6.39 -8.44
CA GLY A 272 0.08 -5.83 -8.05
C GLY A 272 0.64 -6.42 -6.77
N PHE A 273 -0.18 -6.57 -5.73
CA PHE A 273 0.20 -7.01 -4.39
C PHE A 273 -0.88 -7.89 -3.76
N SER A 274 -0.47 -8.79 -2.85
CA SER A 274 -1.40 -9.40 -1.91
C SER A 274 -1.85 -8.36 -0.88
N ILE A 275 -3.09 -8.50 -0.38
CA ILE A 275 -3.67 -7.65 0.66
C ILE A 275 -3.87 -8.49 1.90
N TYR A 276 -3.41 -8.01 3.06
CA TYR A 276 -3.48 -8.75 4.31
C TYR A 276 -4.50 -8.10 5.25
N PHE A 277 -5.58 -8.83 5.53
CA PHE A 277 -6.51 -8.51 6.61
C PHE A 277 -6.13 -9.30 7.87
N PRO A 278 -6.57 -8.90 9.05
CA PRO A 278 -6.24 -9.60 10.30
C PRO A 278 -6.60 -11.09 10.31
N HIS A 279 -7.62 -11.49 9.56
CA HIS A 279 -8.16 -12.86 9.54
C HIS A 279 -7.87 -13.62 8.24
N ILE A 280 -7.53 -12.94 7.14
CA ILE A 280 -7.33 -13.56 5.83
C ILE A 280 -6.41 -12.75 4.93
N ALA A 281 -5.68 -13.43 4.06
CA ALA A 281 -4.96 -12.79 2.95
C ALA A 281 -5.77 -12.89 1.64
N ILE A 282 -5.82 -11.77 0.90
CA ILE A 282 -6.31 -11.72 -0.47
C ILE A 282 -5.08 -11.82 -1.38
N PRO A 283 -4.81 -12.97 -1.98
CA PRO A 283 -3.53 -13.22 -2.61
C PRO A 283 -3.42 -12.54 -3.99
N MET A 284 -2.20 -12.18 -4.38
CA MET A 284 -1.88 -11.71 -5.72
C MET A 284 -1.97 -12.85 -6.75
N LEU A 285 -1.60 -14.05 -6.37
CA LEU A 285 -1.63 -15.26 -7.20
C LEU A 285 -2.67 -16.25 -6.69
N PRO A 286 -3.29 -17.08 -7.55
CA PRO A 286 -4.18 -18.14 -7.10
C PRO A 286 -3.54 -19.05 -6.05
N ARG A 287 -4.32 -19.51 -5.07
CA ARG A 287 -3.84 -20.34 -3.94
C ARG A 287 -3.11 -21.63 -4.35
N PRO A 288 -3.47 -22.32 -5.46
CA PRO A 288 -2.68 -23.45 -5.96
C PRO A 288 -1.22 -23.09 -6.27
N LEU A 289 -0.94 -21.81 -6.60
CA LEU A 289 0.42 -21.31 -6.76
C LEU A 289 0.96 -20.76 -5.43
N SER A 290 0.31 -19.72 -4.89
CA SER A 290 0.85 -18.96 -3.74
C SER A 290 1.00 -19.81 -2.48
N GLU A 291 0.05 -20.68 -2.20
CA GLU A 291 0.04 -21.49 -0.99
C GLU A 291 0.51 -22.93 -1.25
N ASN A 292 0.90 -23.31 -2.49
CA ASN A 292 1.31 -24.68 -2.79
C ASN A 292 2.61 -24.72 -3.60
N ILE A 293 2.55 -24.79 -4.95
CA ILE A 293 3.73 -25.14 -5.76
C ILE A 293 4.86 -24.10 -5.66
N CYS A 294 4.54 -22.81 -5.52
CA CYS A 294 5.53 -21.75 -5.31
C CYS A 294 6.04 -21.68 -3.88
N SER A 295 5.20 -21.98 -2.88
CA SER A 295 5.56 -21.86 -1.47
C SER A 295 6.67 -22.84 -1.08
N LEU A 296 7.74 -22.34 -0.47
CA LEU A 296 8.92 -23.12 -0.06
C LEU A 296 8.65 -23.97 1.18
N LYS A 297 7.59 -24.79 1.11
CA LYS A 297 7.12 -25.66 2.19
C LYS A 297 8.18 -26.69 2.61
N PRO A 298 8.25 -27.01 3.92
CA PRO A 298 9.22 -27.97 4.39
C PRO A 298 8.98 -29.37 3.82
N HIS A 299 10.08 -30.10 3.60
CA HIS A 299 10.13 -31.49 3.11
C HIS A 299 9.56 -31.69 1.70
N LEU A 300 9.39 -30.62 0.92
CA LEU A 300 8.98 -30.69 -0.49
C LEU A 300 10.04 -30.07 -1.38
N ASP A 301 10.28 -30.70 -2.54
CA ASP A 301 11.13 -30.13 -3.56
C ASP A 301 10.44 -28.92 -4.17
N ARG A 302 11.17 -27.78 -4.25
CA ARG A 302 10.66 -26.51 -4.77
C ARG A 302 11.69 -25.84 -5.65
N LEU A 303 11.20 -25.17 -6.71
CA LEU A 303 12.04 -24.34 -7.55
C LEU A 303 12.31 -23.02 -6.85
N ALA A 304 13.58 -22.65 -6.80
CA ALA A 304 13.99 -21.40 -6.18
C ALA A 304 15.01 -20.66 -7.05
N TYR A 305 15.06 -19.34 -6.88
CA TYR A 305 16.06 -18.46 -7.46
C TYR A 305 16.91 -17.95 -6.32
N CYS A 306 18.14 -18.46 -6.21
CA CYS A 306 18.93 -18.40 -4.99
C CYS A 306 20.18 -17.52 -5.15
N PHE A 307 20.33 -16.54 -4.27
CA PHE A 307 21.61 -15.88 -4.07
C PHE A 307 22.49 -16.67 -3.12
N LYS A 308 23.76 -16.88 -3.54
CA LYS A 308 24.86 -17.28 -2.69
C LYS A 308 25.76 -16.06 -2.45
N ILE A 309 25.85 -15.62 -1.20
CA ILE A 309 26.56 -14.42 -0.78
C ILE A 309 27.71 -14.82 0.12
N THR A 310 28.94 -14.60 -0.33
CA THR A 310 30.16 -14.91 0.43
C THR A 310 30.58 -13.69 1.23
N LEU A 311 30.90 -13.90 2.51
CA LEU A 311 31.29 -12.86 3.46
C LEU A 311 32.74 -13.07 3.93
N ASP A 312 33.51 -11.99 4.05
CA ASP A 312 34.82 -12.03 4.69
C ASP A 312 34.74 -12.06 6.24
N LEU A 313 35.88 -12.06 6.90
CA LEU A 313 35.95 -12.08 8.36
C LEU A 313 35.39 -10.79 8.99
N ASP A 314 35.44 -9.68 8.28
CA ASP A 314 34.87 -8.38 8.68
C ASP A 314 33.37 -8.27 8.37
N CYS A 315 32.73 -9.37 7.97
CA CYS A 315 31.33 -9.45 7.55
C CYS A 315 31.01 -8.62 6.29
N LYS A 316 31.99 -8.24 5.46
CA LYS A 316 31.75 -7.57 4.19
C LYS A 316 31.41 -8.58 3.10
N VAL A 317 30.51 -8.19 2.20
CA VAL A 317 30.18 -9.00 1.03
C VAL A 317 31.33 -8.95 0.03
N VAL A 318 31.92 -10.11 -0.27
CA VAL A 318 33.05 -10.25 -1.22
C VAL A 318 32.61 -10.88 -2.55
N LYS A 319 31.54 -11.68 -2.56
CA LYS A 319 31.01 -12.30 -3.76
C LYS A 319 29.51 -12.48 -3.68
N GLU A 320 28.82 -12.27 -4.80
CA GLU A 320 27.38 -12.49 -4.97
C GLU A 320 27.16 -13.31 -6.24
N GLU A 321 26.51 -14.44 -6.12
CA GLU A 321 26.21 -15.36 -7.25
C GLU A 321 24.72 -15.70 -7.23
N LEU A 322 24.06 -15.72 -8.39
CA LEU A 322 22.63 -15.97 -8.52
C LEU A 322 22.38 -17.19 -9.40
N PHE A 323 21.63 -18.16 -8.90
CA PHE A 323 21.38 -19.44 -9.56
C PHE A 323 19.89 -19.79 -9.58
N GLU A 324 19.44 -20.39 -10.69
CA GLU A 324 18.20 -21.17 -10.70
C GLU A 324 18.48 -22.51 -10.00
N THR A 325 17.69 -22.86 -8.95
CA THR A 325 17.98 -24.00 -8.06
C THR A 325 16.75 -24.86 -7.80
N ILE A 326 16.99 -26.07 -7.31
CA ILE A 326 15.99 -26.89 -6.62
C ILE A 326 16.41 -26.99 -5.16
N ILE A 327 15.51 -26.66 -4.26
CA ILE A 327 15.73 -26.78 -2.81
C ILE A 327 14.70 -27.71 -2.18
N ASN A 328 15.02 -28.16 -0.97
CA ASN A 328 14.10 -28.88 -0.09
C ASN A 328 14.28 -28.32 1.31
N SER A 329 13.39 -27.41 1.73
CA SER A 329 13.44 -26.82 3.07
C SER A 329 13.29 -27.93 4.13
N LYS A 330 14.12 -27.93 5.16
CA LYS A 330 14.11 -28.98 6.20
C LYS A 330 13.21 -28.63 7.37
N ARG A 331 12.95 -27.34 7.58
CA ARG A 331 12.12 -26.89 8.69
C ARG A 331 11.46 -25.55 8.39
N ARG A 332 10.22 -25.39 8.84
CA ARG A 332 9.58 -24.09 8.98
C ARG A 332 9.61 -23.68 10.43
N PHE A 333 10.08 -22.48 10.71
CA PHE A 333 10.01 -21.83 12.01
C PHE A 333 8.98 -20.69 11.97
N ASN A 334 8.42 -20.37 13.14
CA ASN A 334 7.83 -19.05 13.36
C ASN A 334 8.85 -18.12 14.04
N TYR A 335 8.55 -16.81 14.10
CA TYR A 335 9.46 -15.83 14.69
C TYR A 335 9.73 -16.08 16.16
N ASP A 336 8.72 -16.48 16.95
CA ASP A 336 8.86 -16.73 18.38
C ASP A 336 9.81 -17.90 18.66
N GLU A 337 9.72 -18.99 17.89
CA GLU A 337 10.64 -20.13 17.98
C GLU A 337 12.10 -19.73 17.71
N VAL A 338 12.31 -18.84 16.72
CA VAL A 338 13.66 -18.36 16.39
C VAL A 338 14.17 -17.41 17.47
N ASP A 339 13.33 -16.54 18.02
CA ASP A 339 13.70 -15.66 19.11
C ASP A 339 14.12 -16.45 20.36
N GLU A 340 13.41 -17.52 20.69
CA GLU A 340 13.81 -18.44 21.76
C GLU A 340 15.20 -19.05 21.50
N ILE A 341 15.46 -19.52 20.26
CA ILE A 341 16.74 -20.06 19.85
C ILE A 341 17.85 -19.01 19.99
N LEU A 342 17.61 -17.76 19.57
CA LEU A 342 18.60 -16.69 19.61
C LEU A 342 18.91 -16.20 21.03
N ILE A 343 17.92 -16.25 21.95
CA ILE A 343 18.09 -15.82 23.35
C ILE A 343 18.80 -16.88 24.18
N GLN A 344 18.43 -18.15 24.02
CA GLN A 344 18.94 -19.26 24.84
C GLN A 344 20.38 -19.66 24.49
N ASN A 345 20.95 -19.10 23.41
CA ASN A 345 22.28 -19.48 22.88
C ASN A 345 22.44 -21.01 22.86
N PRO A 346 21.61 -21.72 22.13
CA PRO A 346 21.55 -23.16 22.28
C PRO A 346 22.80 -23.80 21.70
N ASP A 347 23.40 -24.67 22.45
CA ASP A 347 24.33 -25.70 21.99
C ASP A 347 23.67 -26.71 21.02
N LEU A 348 22.57 -26.32 20.38
CA LEU A 348 21.88 -27.09 19.34
C LEU A 348 22.78 -27.14 18.11
N LYS A 349 23.62 -28.17 18.04
CA LYS A 349 24.63 -28.37 16.98
C LYS A 349 24.06 -28.15 15.57
N GLU A 350 22.82 -28.55 15.35
CA GLU A 350 22.14 -28.47 14.05
C GLU A 350 21.72 -27.04 13.68
N LEU A 351 21.50 -26.13 14.64
CA LEU A 351 21.06 -24.77 14.44
C LEU A 351 22.09 -23.70 14.83
N SER A 352 23.30 -24.13 15.18
CA SER A 352 24.39 -23.20 15.57
C SER A 352 24.73 -22.18 14.48
N TRP A 353 24.47 -22.52 13.21
CA TRP A 353 24.66 -21.62 12.08
C TRP A 353 23.69 -20.42 12.13
N LEU A 354 22.47 -20.61 12.64
CA LEU A 354 21.47 -19.54 12.73
C LEU A 354 21.90 -18.44 13.71
N TYR A 355 22.45 -18.85 14.87
CA TYR A 355 23.02 -17.90 15.83
C TYR A 355 24.25 -17.17 15.26
N LYS A 356 25.15 -17.88 14.58
CA LYS A 356 26.30 -17.27 13.92
C LYS A 356 25.88 -16.27 12.84
N LEU A 357 24.85 -16.61 12.06
CA LEU A 357 24.29 -15.71 11.06
C LEU A 357 23.70 -14.45 11.71
N PHE A 358 22.99 -14.60 12.83
CA PHE A 358 22.45 -13.45 13.57
C PHE A 358 23.54 -12.48 14.03
N GLU A 359 24.64 -12.97 14.58
CA GLU A 359 25.77 -12.10 14.97
C GLU A 359 26.40 -11.39 13.76
N ILE A 360 26.43 -12.04 12.59
CA ILE A 360 26.91 -11.44 11.34
C ILE A 360 25.96 -10.34 10.88
N THR A 361 24.64 -10.62 10.85
CA THR A 361 23.65 -9.64 10.39
C THR A 361 23.58 -8.43 11.31
N LYS A 362 23.72 -8.60 12.62
CA LYS A 362 23.88 -7.48 13.58
C LYS A 362 25.05 -6.56 13.20
N ASN A 363 26.19 -7.13 12.84
CA ASN A 363 27.34 -6.34 12.40
C ASN A 363 27.09 -5.63 11.08
N LEU A 364 26.46 -6.30 10.12
CA LEU A 364 26.05 -5.69 8.84
C LEU A 364 25.07 -4.54 9.06
N ARG A 365 24.07 -4.71 9.92
CA ARG A 365 23.11 -3.66 10.32
C ARG A 365 23.83 -2.47 10.94
N LYS A 366 24.75 -2.71 11.88
CA LYS A 366 25.55 -1.66 12.50
C LYS A 366 26.40 -0.87 11.48
N MET A 367 26.97 -1.56 10.48
CA MET A 367 27.69 -0.89 9.40
C MET A 367 26.78 -0.07 8.51
N ARG A 368 25.61 -0.59 8.14
CA ARG A 368 24.59 0.10 7.32
C ARG A 368 24.11 1.37 8.00
N LEU A 369 23.80 1.31 9.28
CA LEU A 369 23.25 2.41 10.06
C LEU A 369 24.22 3.59 10.26
N LYS A 370 25.48 3.48 9.85
CA LYS A 370 26.37 4.66 9.76
C LYS A 370 25.88 5.68 8.72
N ASN A 371 25.25 5.21 7.63
CA ASN A 371 24.76 6.04 6.53
C ASN A 371 23.23 5.99 6.37
N ALA A 372 22.55 5.28 7.23
CA ALA A 372 21.11 5.08 7.24
C ALA A 372 20.52 5.43 8.61
N PHE A 373 19.24 5.23 8.74
CA PHE A 373 18.55 5.33 10.03
C PHE A 373 17.45 4.26 10.08
N GLU A 374 17.02 3.94 11.28
CA GLU A 374 16.03 2.90 11.53
C GLU A 374 14.94 3.47 12.43
N PHE A 375 13.69 3.09 12.14
CA PHE A 375 12.54 3.52 12.93
C PHE A 375 12.12 2.40 13.87
N ARG A 376 11.73 2.77 15.10
CA ARG A 376 11.02 1.88 16.00
C ARG A 376 9.54 1.94 15.64
N THR A 377 9.17 1.16 14.64
CA THR A 377 7.77 1.01 14.26
C THR A 377 7.16 -0.15 15.02
N GLU A 378 5.92 0.03 15.44
CA GLU A 378 5.12 -1.03 16.02
C GLU A 378 3.98 -1.32 15.05
N GLU A 379 3.80 -2.58 14.68
CA GLU A 379 2.70 -2.98 13.82
C GLU A 379 1.46 -3.27 14.68
N LEU A 380 0.33 -2.68 14.29
CA LEU A 380 -0.92 -2.90 14.99
C LEU A 380 -1.54 -4.21 14.54
N ARG A 381 -1.55 -5.20 15.42
CA ARG A 381 -2.27 -6.44 15.23
C ARG A 381 -3.66 -6.37 15.84
N MET A 382 -4.66 -6.68 15.03
CA MET A 382 -6.06 -6.72 15.41
C MET A 382 -6.52 -8.17 15.53
N ASN A 383 -7.07 -8.55 16.68
CA ASN A 383 -7.66 -9.86 16.89
C ASN A 383 -9.18 -9.75 16.80
N LEU A 384 -9.77 -10.60 15.97
CA LEU A 384 -11.21 -10.69 15.75
C LEU A 384 -11.76 -11.97 16.38
N ASP A 385 -13.03 -11.96 16.75
CA ASP A 385 -13.75 -13.16 17.16
C ASP A 385 -14.32 -13.93 15.94
N GLU A 386 -15.05 -15.00 16.18
CA GLU A 386 -15.66 -15.85 15.15
C GLU A 386 -16.68 -15.11 14.27
N ASN A 387 -17.27 -14.02 14.78
CA ASN A 387 -18.20 -13.15 14.05
C ASN A 387 -17.50 -11.97 13.37
N LEU A 388 -16.17 -11.97 13.33
CA LEU A 388 -15.33 -10.87 12.82
C LEU A 388 -15.51 -9.56 13.60
N SER A 389 -15.99 -9.60 14.84
CA SER A 389 -16.03 -8.43 15.74
C SER A 389 -14.65 -8.21 16.37
N LEU A 390 -14.30 -6.94 16.60
CA LEU A 390 -13.05 -6.56 17.26
C LEU A 390 -13.03 -7.05 18.72
N LYS A 391 -12.05 -7.93 19.03
CA LYS A 391 -11.85 -8.48 20.37
C LYS A 391 -10.73 -7.74 21.13
N SER A 392 -9.59 -7.55 20.50
CA SER A 392 -8.43 -6.90 21.10
C SER A 392 -7.49 -6.35 20.03
N THR A 393 -6.62 -5.43 20.44
CA THR A 393 -5.51 -4.96 19.62
C THR A 393 -4.20 -5.04 20.41
N VAL A 394 -3.11 -5.37 19.72
CA VAL A 394 -1.77 -5.44 20.29
C VAL A 394 -0.79 -4.76 19.34
N PHE A 395 0.15 -3.99 19.88
CA PHE A 395 1.29 -3.53 19.12
C PHE A 395 2.40 -4.58 19.17
N GLU A 396 2.75 -5.13 18.02
CA GLU A 396 3.90 -6.03 17.87
C GLU A 396 5.15 -5.20 17.56
N LYS A 397 6.24 -5.54 18.24
CA LYS A 397 7.55 -4.92 18.04
C LYS A 397 8.42 -5.84 17.21
N ASP A 398 9.34 -5.24 16.45
CA ASP A 398 10.38 -6.00 15.78
C ASP A 398 11.24 -6.75 16.81
N THR A 399 11.42 -8.05 16.56
CA THR A 399 12.21 -8.93 17.41
C THR A 399 13.57 -9.25 16.74
N PRO A 400 14.51 -9.87 17.44
CA PRO A 400 15.78 -10.30 16.86
C PRO A 400 15.62 -11.16 15.61
N SER A 401 14.63 -12.05 15.57
CA SER A 401 14.36 -12.91 14.42
C SER A 401 13.83 -12.14 13.20
N HIS A 402 12.98 -11.12 13.40
CA HIS A 402 12.55 -10.21 12.33
C HIS A 402 13.75 -9.48 11.73
N ASN A 403 14.63 -8.97 12.59
CA ASN A 403 15.84 -8.27 12.19
C ASN A 403 16.79 -9.16 11.38
N LEU A 404 16.95 -10.43 11.79
CA LEU A 404 17.77 -11.41 11.09
C LEU A 404 17.28 -11.63 9.65
N ILE A 405 15.97 -11.89 9.48
CA ILE A 405 15.38 -12.12 8.16
C ILE A 405 15.44 -10.86 7.30
N GLU A 406 15.08 -9.69 7.86
CA GLU A 406 15.17 -8.42 7.14
C GLU A 406 16.57 -8.21 6.57
N ASP A 407 17.63 -8.38 7.37
CA ASP A 407 19.00 -8.17 6.92
C ASP A 407 19.42 -9.16 5.83
N CYS A 408 18.99 -10.42 5.90
CA CYS A 408 19.22 -11.41 4.82
C CYS A 408 18.49 -10.97 3.53
N MET A 409 17.25 -10.52 3.63
CA MET A 409 16.47 -10.05 2.49
C MET A 409 17.06 -8.77 1.88
N LEU A 410 17.55 -7.84 2.70
CA LEU A 410 18.23 -6.62 2.24
C LEU A 410 19.49 -6.95 1.44
N LEU A 411 20.27 -7.96 1.83
CA LEU A 411 21.44 -8.41 1.09
C LEU A 411 21.03 -8.93 -0.30
N ALA A 412 20.04 -9.81 -0.39
CA ALA A 412 19.57 -10.37 -1.66
C ALA A 412 18.94 -9.29 -2.57
N ASN A 413 18.13 -8.40 -2.02
CA ASN A 413 17.52 -7.28 -2.73
C ASN A 413 18.58 -6.34 -3.33
N LYS A 414 19.61 -6.01 -2.55
CA LYS A 414 20.73 -5.18 -2.98
C LYS A 414 21.56 -5.87 -4.06
N ALA A 415 21.84 -7.18 -3.90
CA ALA A 415 22.55 -7.98 -4.90
C ALA A 415 21.79 -8.02 -6.23
N ALA A 416 20.48 -8.26 -6.20
CA ALA A 416 19.64 -8.27 -7.39
C ALA A 416 19.64 -6.91 -8.12
N ALA A 417 19.55 -5.80 -7.36
CA ALA A 417 19.58 -4.47 -7.95
C ALA A 417 20.88 -4.16 -8.69
N LYS A 418 22.03 -4.69 -8.25
CA LYS A 418 23.34 -4.49 -8.92
C LYS A 418 23.38 -5.12 -10.31
N LEU A 419 22.62 -6.19 -10.54
CA LEU A 419 22.65 -6.95 -11.77
C LEU A 419 21.92 -6.28 -12.93
N ILE A 420 21.12 -5.25 -12.72
CA ILE A 420 20.35 -4.55 -13.77
C ILE A 420 20.66 -3.04 -13.76
N ASP A 421 20.57 -2.41 -14.92
CA ASP A 421 20.73 -0.95 -15.06
C ASP A 421 19.41 -0.25 -15.40
N VAL A 422 18.50 -0.99 -16.03
CA VAL A 422 17.11 -0.59 -16.28
C VAL A 422 16.20 -1.76 -15.88
N GLY A 423 15.10 -1.48 -15.20
CA GLY A 423 14.20 -2.54 -14.76
C GLY A 423 13.19 -2.05 -13.73
N VAL A 424 13.13 -2.69 -12.58
CA VAL A 424 12.25 -2.30 -11.48
C VAL A 424 13.10 -2.00 -10.25
N PHE A 425 13.23 -0.73 -9.89
CA PHE A 425 13.94 -0.28 -8.71
C PHE A 425 12.96 0.21 -7.65
N ARG A 426 13.35 0.07 -6.39
CA ARG A 426 12.65 0.65 -5.24
C ARG A 426 13.40 1.90 -4.80
N ASN A 427 12.95 3.05 -5.24
CA ASN A 427 13.56 4.34 -4.94
C ASN A 427 12.95 4.98 -3.71
N HIS A 428 13.79 5.59 -2.88
CA HIS A 428 13.36 6.44 -1.78
C HIS A 428 14.20 7.72 -1.77
N SER A 429 13.60 8.81 -2.22
CA SER A 429 14.23 10.12 -2.22
C SER A 429 14.29 10.72 -0.83
N SER A 430 15.27 11.61 -0.57
CA SER A 430 15.34 12.39 0.66
C SER A 430 14.10 13.26 0.88
N ALA A 431 13.84 13.61 2.13
CA ALA A 431 12.73 14.47 2.51
C ALA A 431 12.83 15.86 1.86
N ASP A 432 11.68 16.50 1.65
CA ASP A 432 11.60 17.90 1.26
C ASP A 432 12.00 18.79 2.44
N MET A 433 12.89 19.78 2.21
CA MET A 433 13.37 20.68 3.26
C MET A 433 12.26 21.42 3.97
N LYS A 434 11.17 21.81 3.27
CA LYS A 434 9.99 22.44 3.91
C LYS A 434 9.30 21.53 4.92
N LYS A 435 9.30 20.22 4.65
CA LYS A 435 8.76 19.23 5.61
C LYS A 435 9.70 19.01 6.79
N ILE A 436 11.01 19.08 6.56
CA ILE A 436 12.00 19.01 7.64
C ILE A 436 11.89 20.23 8.53
N ASP A 437 11.79 21.45 7.99
CA ASP A 437 11.62 22.68 8.78
C ASP A 437 10.34 22.60 9.64
N ARG A 438 9.24 22.08 9.07
CA ARG A 438 8.00 21.86 9.82
C ARG A 438 8.18 20.84 10.94
N LEU A 439 8.85 19.71 10.64
CA LEU A 439 9.17 18.69 11.64
C LEU A 439 9.98 19.27 12.79
N LEU A 440 11.03 20.06 12.50
CA LEU A 440 11.85 20.69 13.55
C LEU A 440 11.04 21.63 14.44
N ASN A 441 10.09 22.38 13.88
CA ASN A 441 9.18 23.21 14.67
C ASN A 441 8.24 22.38 15.56
N GLU A 442 7.67 21.28 15.03
CA GLU A 442 6.85 20.35 15.82
C GLU A 442 7.67 19.69 16.95
N LEU A 443 8.93 19.36 16.71
CA LEU A 443 9.84 18.78 17.69
C LEU A 443 10.25 19.79 18.79
N LEU A 444 10.42 21.06 18.42
CA LEU A 444 10.74 22.12 19.39
C LEU A 444 9.61 22.28 20.41
N GLU A 445 8.35 22.18 19.99
CA GLU A 445 7.18 22.19 20.91
C GLU A 445 7.19 21.00 21.90
N LEU A 446 7.87 19.90 21.53
CA LEU A 446 8.05 18.71 22.38
C LEU A 446 9.30 18.77 23.25
N GLY A 447 10.07 19.86 23.20
CA GLY A 447 11.32 20.03 23.94
C GLY A 447 12.55 19.41 23.26
N ILE A 448 12.42 19.01 21.99
CA ILE A 448 13.51 18.47 21.18
C ILE A 448 14.07 19.59 20.30
N ASP A 449 15.13 20.26 20.76
CA ASP A 449 15.80 21.33 20.03
C ASP A 449 17.04 20.78 19.29
N VAL A 450 16.91 20.64 17.96
CA VAL A 450 17.99 20.16 17.09
C VAL A 450 18.21 21.14 15.95
N LYS A 451 19.46 21.55 15.77
CA LYS A 451 19.83 22.42 14.64
C LYS A 451 19.88 21.62 13.33
N LEU A 452 19.37 22.24 12.27
CA LEU A 452 19.44 21.71 10.92
C LEU A 452 20.88 21.36 10.54
N LYS A 453 21.08 20.14 10.02
CA LYS A 453 22.36 19.64 9.51
C LYS A 453 22.28 19.35 8.01
N PRO A 454 23.38 19.56 7.24
CA PRO A 454 23.42 19.19 5.83
C PRO A 454 23.24 17.68 5.60
N ASN A 455 23.75 16.85 6.52
CA ASN A 455 23.60 15.40 6.50
C ASN A 455 22.29 14.99 7.19
N LEU A 456 21.24 14.78 6.39
CA LEU A 456 19.91 14.42 6.92
C LEU A 456 19.89 13.09 7.72
N PRO A 457 20.58 11.99 7.32
CA PRO A 457 20.69 10.80 8.16
C PRO A 457 21.28 11.07 9.55
N GLU A 458 22.26 11.95 9.63
CA GLU A 458 22.86 12.36 10.92
C GLU A 458 21.87 13.19 11.73
N LEU A 459 21.18 14.16 11.11
CA LEU A 459 20.13 14.93 11.75
C LEU A 459 19.03 14.03 12.33
N ILE A 460 18.57 13.05 11.56
CA ILE A 460 17.53 12.11 12.02
C ILE A 460 18.03 11.31 13.23
N ARG A 461 19.28 10.80 13.20
CA ARG A 461 19.85 10.08 14.36
C ARG A 461 19.97 10.95 15.61
N ASP A 462 20.34 12.22 15.47
CA ASP A 462 20.40 13.15 16.62
C ASP A 462 19.01 13.39 17.20
N ILE A 463 18.00 13.61 16.35
CA ILE A 463 16.59 13.72 16.77
C ILE A 463 16.18 12.45 17.53
N GLN A 464 16.53 11.30 16.99
CA GLN A 464 16.20 10.00 17.57
C GLN A 464 16.87 9.78 18.93
N ALA A 465 18.14 10.20 19.09
CA ALA A 465 18.85 10.10 20.34
C ALA A 465 18.21 10.96 21.46
N LEU A 466 17.88 12.21 21.15
CA LEU A 466 17.17 13.08 22.09
C LEU A 466 15.75 12.57 22.42
N ALA A 467 15.07 12.00 21.42
CA ALA A 467 13.77 11.39 21.65
C ALA A 467 13.84 10.14 22.54
N ASP A 468 14.93 9.37 22.46
CA ASP A 468 15.21 8.25 23.39
C ASP A 468 15.40 8.74 24.84
N GLU A 469 16.13 9.83 25.05
CA GLU A 469 16.34 10.44 26.38
C GLU A 469 15.01 10.92 27.01
N LEU A 470 14.07 11.38 26.18
CA LEU A 470 12.76 11.84 26.61
C LEU A 470 11.69 10.74 26.68
N GLY A 471 12.04 9.49 26.31
CA GLY A 471 11.07 8.39 26.22
C GLY A 471 10.00 8.58 25.14
N LEU A 472 10.26 9.37 24.09
CA LEU A 472 9.33 9.74 23.01
C LEU A 472 9.73 9.15 21.64
N ARG A 473 10.65 8.17 21.63
CA ARG A 473 11.23 7.68 20.39
C ARG A 473 10.21 7.18 19.38
N ALA A 474 9.25 6.37 19.80
CA ALA A 474 8.26 5.78 18.91
C ALA A 474 7.34 6.85 18.28
N GLU A 475 6.95 7.85 19.05
CA GLU A 475 6.11 8.96 18.59
C GLU A 475 6.88 9.88 17.64
N VAL A 476 8.11 10.20 17.97
CA VAL A 476 9.00 11.04 17.15
C VAL A 476 9.35 10.33 15.84
N ASP A 477 9.59 9.03 15.85
CA ASP A 477 9.81 8.26 14.63
C ASP A 477 8.61 8.33 13.67
N LYS A 478 7.37 8.32 14.19
CA LYS A 478 6.14 8.54 13.37
C LYS A 478 6.10 9.93 12.74
N LEU A 479 6.54 10.97 13.45
CA LEU A 479 6.64 12.33 12.91
C LEU A 479 7.71 12.41 11.82
N ILE A 480 8.87 11.78 12.02
CA ILE A 480 9.92 11.72 11.03
C ILE A 480 9.44 10.99 9.77
N ILE A 481 8.77 9.84 9.91
CA ILE A 481 8.18 9.08 8.79
C ILE A 481 7.18 9.95 8.00
N LYS A 482 6.33 10.71 8.68
CA LYS A 482 5.37 11.63 8.04
C LYS A 482 6.05 12.75 7.22
N ALA A 483 7.24 13.17 7.64
CA ALA A 483 8.05 14.17 6.94
C ALA A 483 8.78 13.59 5.71
N GLN A 484 9.02 12.27 5.64
CA GLN A 484 9.70 11.62 4.53
C GLN A 484 8.86 11.64 3.24
N LYS A 485 9.53 11.45 2.10
CA LYS A 485 8.87 11.04 0.86
C LYS A 485 8.52 9.56 0.94
N LYS A 486 7.46 9.16 0.27
CA LYS A 486 7.15 7.73 0.14
C LYS A 486 8.10 7.09 -0.86
N ALA A 487 8.52 5.86 -0.58
CA ALA A 487 9.24 5.06 -1.56
C ALA A 487 8.32 4.73 -2.75
N GLU A 488 8.91 4.60 -3.94
CA GLU A 488 8.20 4.33 -5.19
C GLU A 488 8.96 3.35 -6.08
N TYR A 489 8.25 2.69 -6.97
CA TYR A 489 8.87 1.89 -8.02
C TYR A 489 9.19 2.77 -9.23
N SER A 490 10.35 2.54 -9.85
CA SER A 490 10.80 3.28 -11.03
C SER A 490 11.63 2.37 -11.93
N SER A 491 11.64 2.66 -13.23
CA SER A 491 12.49 1.96 -14.19
C SER A 491 13.96 2.40 -14.11
N VAL A 492 14.21 3.55 -13.50
CA VAL A 492 15.55 4.14 -13.34
C VAL A 492 15.90 4.19 -11.86
N ASN A 493 17.12 3.77 -11.52
CA ASN A 493 17.63 3.83 -10.16
C ASN A 493 17.87 5.27 -9.70
N ALA A 494 17.39 5.61 -8.51
CA ALA A 494 17.68 6.87 -7.81
C ALA A 494 18.14 6.64 -6.35
N GLY A 495 18.48 5.41 -6.00
CA GLY A 495 18.89 5.02 -4.64
C GLY A 495 17.76 4.93 -3.64
N HIS A 496 18.11 4.50 -2.43
CA HIS A 496 17.15 4.36 -1.32
C HIS A 496 17.67 5.06 -0.07
N PHE A 497 17.27 6.31 0.13
CA PHE A 497 17.76 7.19 1.18
C PHE A 497 17.64 6.57 2.59
N GLY A 498 16.46 6.07 2.97
CA GLY A 498 16.23 5.50 4.31
C GLY A 498 17.12 4.29 4.63
N LEU A 499 17.40 3.45 3.62
CA LEU A 499 18.28 2.27 3.77
C LEU A 499 19.76 2.59 3.57
N GLY A 500 20.11 3.79 3.09
CA GLY A 500 21.49 4.18 2.77
C GLY A 500 22.09 3.37 1.62
N PHE A 501 21.28 2.98 0.62
CA PHE A 501 21.72 2.21 -0.54
C PHE A 501 21.71 3.05 -1.81
N ASP A 502 22.80 2.98 -2.57
CA ASP A 502 22.90 3.65 -3.87
C ASP A 502 22.03 2.98 -4.94
N LYS A 503 21.72 1.69 -4.79
CA LYS A 503 20.91 0.91 -5.70
C LYS A 503 20.13 -0.15 -4.93
N TYR A 504 18.80 -0.17 -5.14
CA TYR A 504 17.94 -1.09 -4.40
C TYR A 504 16.73 -1.51 -5.23
N SER A 505 16.33 -2.75 -5.09
CA SER A 505 15.13 -3.32 -5.69
C SER A 505 14.50 -4.35 -4.78
N HIS A 506 13.26 -4.70 -5.01
CA HIS A 506 12.58 -5.81 -4.35
C HIS A 506 12.75 -7.08 -5.20
N PHE A 507 13.26 -8.14 -4.59
CA PHE A 507 13.53 -9.44 -5.23
C PHE A 507 12.93 -10.61 -4.43
N THR A 508 12.74 -10.42 -3.12
CA THR A 508 12.60 -11.52 -2.15
C THR A 508 11.17 -11.96 -1.88
N SER A 509 10.15 -11.39 -2.57
CA SER A 509 8.76 -11.77 -2.31
C SER A 509 7.89 -11.81 -3.58
N PRO A 510 8.22 -12.65 -4.58
CA PRO A 510 7.50 -12.70 -5.86
C PRO A 510 6.11 -13.35 -5.78
N ILE A 511 5.77 -14.07 -4.71
CA ILE A 511 4.42 -14.62 -4.49
C ILE A 511 3.43 -13.50 -4.22
N ARG A 512 3.86 -12.43 -3.52
CA ARG A 512 2.99 -11.36 -3.04
C ARG A 512 3.29 -9.97 -3.61
N ARG A 513 4.36 -9.80 -4.40
CA ARG A 513 4.71 -8.54 -5.06
C ARG A 513 5.03 -8.77 -6.54
N TYR A 514 4.28 -8.13 -7.42
CA TYR A 514 4.49 -8.25 -8.87
C TYR A 514 5.80 -7.61 -9.33
N SER A 515 6.32 -6.61 -8.61
CA SER A 515 7.64 -6.01 -8.84
C SER A 515 8.76 -7.04 -8.83
N ASP A 516 8.74 -7.94 -7.86
CA ASP A 516 9.73 -9.00 -7.67
C ASP A 516 9.65 -10.04 -8.80
N LEU A 517 8.45 -10.40 -9.20
CA LEU A 517 8.22 -11.31 -10.32
C LEU A 517 8.78 -10.76 -11.64
N ILE A 518 8.57 -9.45 -11.91
CA ILE A 518 9.16 -8.80 -13.09
C ILE A 518 10.69 -8.83 -12.99
N LEU A 519 11.25 -8.52 -11.84
CA LEU A 519 12.70 -8.50 -11.63
C LEU A 519 13.30 -9.91 -11.86
N HIS A 520 12.67 -10.96 -11.34
CA HIS A 520 13.10 -12.34 -11.60
C HIS A 520 13.17 -12.64 -13.10
N ARG A 521 12.15 -12.28 -13.86
CA ARG A 521 12.12 -12.47 -15.33
C ARG A 521 13.23 -11.70 -16.04
N LEU A 522 13.47 -10.44 -15.66
CA LEU A 522 14.53 -9.62 -16.23
C LEU A 522 15.92 -10.22 -15.96
N LEU A 523 16.15 -10.66 -14.71
CA LEU A 523 17.42 -11.29 -14.34
C LEU A 523 17.66 -12.61 -15.09
N LYS A 524 16.64 -13.46 -15.24
CA LYS A 524 16.72 -14.70 -16.02
C LYS A 524 17.01 -14.43 -17.49
N ALA A 525 16.31 -13.48 -18.11
CA ALA A 525 16.55 -13.09 -19.50
C ALA A 525 17.99 -12.60 -19.69
N LYS A 526 18.52 -11.80 -18.75
CA LYS A 526 19.91 -11.31 -18.77
C LYS A 526 20.91 -12.45 -18.61
N GLN A 527 20.70 -13.39 -17.66
CA GLN A 527 21.57 -14.54 -17.45
C GLN A 527 21.61 -15.48 -18.68
N LYS A 528 20.45 -15.70 -19.31
CA LYS A 528 20.33 -16.51 -20.53
C LYS A 528 20.78 -15.75 -21.78
N LYS A 529 21.18 -14.49 -21.66
CA LYS A 529 21.56 -13.58 -22.77
C LYS A 529 20.45 -13.47 -23.83
N ASP A 530 19.21 -13.59 -23.42
CA ASP A 530 18.04 -13.41 -24.30
C ASP A 530 17.65 -11.93 -24.36
N GLU A 531 18.34 -11.19 -25.22
CA GLU A 531 18.10 -9.75 -25.42
C GLU A 531 16.69 -9.45 -25.95
N LYS A 532 16.10 -10.37 -26.72
CA LYS A 532 14.74 -10.17 -27.24
C LYS A 532 13.72 -10.20 -26.11
N LEU A 533 13.79 -11.22 -25.26
CA LEU A 533 12.94 -11.32 -24.09
C LEU A 533 13.20 -10.17 -23.13
N PHE A 534 14.46 -9.83 -22.86
CA PHE A 534 14.82 -8.71 -21.98
C PHE A 534 14.19 -7.39 -22.46
N ASN A 535 14.38 -7.03 -23.73
CA ASN A 535 13.80 -5.82 -24.31
C ASN A 535 12.27 -5.85 -24.34
N TYR A 536 11.68 -7.03 -24.58
CA TYR A 536 10.23 -7.21 -24.54
C TYR A 536 9.64 -6.98 -23.14
N LEU A 537 10.31 -7.47 -22.09
CA LEU A 537 9.92 -7.25 -20.70
C LEU A 537 10.05 -5.78 -20.27
N LEU A 538 10.96 -5.04 -20.89
CA LEU A 538 11.12 -3.60 -20.65
C LEU A 538 10.08 -2.73 -21.35
N LEU A 539 9.27 -3.27 -22.28
CA LEU A 539 8.20 -2.51 -22.90
C LEU A 539 7.23 -1.96 -21.84
N ASN A 540 7.04 -0.65 -21.83
CA ASN A 540 6.18 0.05 -20.86
C ASN A 540 6.57 -0.14 -19.37
N ILE A 541 7.83 -0.49 -19.07
CA ILE A 541 8.29 -0.77 -17.71
C ILE A 541 8.09 0.44 -16.78
N GLN A 542 8.32 1.66 -17.26
CA GLN A 542 8.10 2.88 -16.47
C GLN A 542 6.63 3.03 -16.04
N ASN A 543 5.69 2.90 -16.98
CA ASN A 543 4.26 2.93 -16.66
C ASN A 543 3.86 1.81 -15.69
N THR A 544 4.49 0.64 -15.83
CA THR A 544 4.27 -0.49 -14.91
C THR A 544 4.75 -0.15 -13.51
N CYS A 545 5.94 0.43 -13.34
CA CYS A 545 6.47 0.88 -12.05
C CYS A 545 5.57 1.93 -11.39
N GLU A 546 5.13 2.93 -12.14
CA GLU A 546 4.21 3.96 -11.66
C GLU A 546 2.89 3.36 -11.19
N ASN A 547 2.33 2.44 -11.97
CA ASN A 547 1.11 1.73 -11.60
C ASN A 547 1.31 0.86 -10.35
N LEU A 548 2.42 0.13 -10.23
CA LEU A 548 2.75 -0.65 -9.03
C LEU A 548 2.84 0.22 -7.78
N SER A 549 3.41 1.43 -7.89
CA SER A 549 3.44 2.38 -6.78
C SER A 549 2.04 2.85 -6.36
N VAL A 550 1.08 2.89 -7.28
CA VAL A 550 -0.33 3.19 -6.99
C VAL A 550 -0.99 1.97 -6.33
N LEU A 551 -0.82 0.78 -6.91
CA LEU A 551 -1.44 -0.46 -6.43
C LEU A 551 -0.98 -0.84 -5.01
N GLU A 552 0.31 -0.62 -4.69
CA GLU A 552 0.85 -0.81 -3.34
C GLU A 552 0.09 0.07 -2.32
N ARG A 553 -0.01 1.38 -2.61
CA ARG A 553 -0.73 2.31 -1.74
C ARG A 553 -2.23 2.02 -1.63
N GLU A 554 -2.81 1.41 -2.67
CA GLU A 554 -4.21 0.97 -2.61
C GLU A 554 -4.37 -0.27 -1.74
N ALA A 555 -3.46 -1.24 -1.83
CA ALA A 555 -3.46 -2.42 -0.97
C ALA A 555 -3.43 -2.04 0.51
N ASP A 556 -2.52 -1.10 0.89
CA ASP A 556 -2.47 -0.55 2.25
C ASP A 556 -3.80 0.09 2.66
N LYS A 557 -4.39 0.91 1.78
CA LYS A 557 -5.66 1.60 2.07
C LYS A 557 -6.83 0.65 2.26
N VAL A 558 -6.86 -0.47 1.54
CA VAL A 558 -7.88 -1.52 1.73
C VAL A 558 -7.77 -2.11 3.12
N ALA A 559 -6.55 -2.46 3.56
CA ALA A 559 -6.31 -3.00 4.89
C ALA A 559 -6.68 -2.00 5.99
N TYR A 560 -6.29 -0.73 5.85
CA TYR A 560 -6.65 0.32 6.81
C TYR A 560 -8.16 0.58 6.85
N ASP A 561 -8.86 0.67 5.70
CA ASP A 561 -10.32 0.86 5.65
C ASP A 561 -11.05 -0.27 6.40
N PHE A 562 -10.59 -1.50 6.26
CA PHE A 562 -11.16 -2.63 6.99
C PHE A 562 -10.96 -2.47 8.51
N MET A 563 -9.75 -2.12 8.95
CA MET A 563 -9.46 -1.92 10.36
C MET A 563 -10.29 -0.76 10.94
N ASP A 564 -10.39 0.36 10.21
CA ASP A 564 -11.18 1.52 10.61
C ASP A 564 -12.67 1.16 10.77
N ARG A 565 -13.23 0.30 9.90
CA ARG A 565 -14.59 -0.23 10.05
C ARG A 565 -14.76 -1.02 11.33
N LYS A 566 -13.80 -1.91 11.66
CA LYS A 566 -13.84 -2.67 12.91
C LYS A 566 -13.77 -1.76 14.14
N PHE A 567 -12.93 -0.73 14.09
CA PHE A 567 -12.87 0.27 15.13
C PHE A 567 -14.18 1.06 15.26
N ALA A 568 -14.78 1.49 14.15
CA ALA A 568 -16.05 2.22 14.19
C ALA A 568 -17.20 1.35 14.75
N ARG A 569 -17.26 0.05 14.41
CA ARG A 569 -18.22 -0.89 15.00
C ARG A 569 -18.02 -1.06 16.51
N TRP A 570 -16.77 -1.22 16.93
CA TRP A 570 -16.45 -1.27 18.35
C TRP A 570 -16.87 0.02 19.07
N ALA A 571 -16.57 1.17 18.50
CA ALA A 571 -16.93 2.47 19.06
C ALA A 571 -18.45 2.67 19.13
N ALA A 572 -19.23 2.19 18.16
CA ALA A 572 -20.69 2.24 18.18
C ALA A 572 -21.30 1.50 19.39
N LYS A 573 -20.65 0.40 19.82
CA LYS A 573 -21.03 -0.34 21.05
C LYS A 573 -20.57 0.34 22.34
N ASN A 574 -19.76 1.41 22.24
CA ASN A 574 -19.12 2.09 23.36
C ASN A 574 -19.42 3.61 23.42
N ILE A 575 -20.49 4.06 22.76
CA ILE A 575 -20.92 5.46 22.81
C ILE A 575 -21.18 5.88 24.26
N GLY A 576 -20.71 7.07 24.65
CA GLY A 576 -20.81 7.62 25.99
C GLY A 576 -19.73 7.18 26.97
N LYS A 577 -18.98 6.11 26.67
CA LYS A 577 -17.85 5.67 27.49
C LYS A 577 -16.61 6.53 27.27
N LYS A 578 -15.72 6.50 28.25
CA LYS A 578 -14.47 7.26 28.28
C LYS A 578 -13.28 6.34 28.12
N PHE A 579 -12.26 6.83 27.40
CA PHE A 579 -11.05 6.08 27.09
C PHE A 579 -9.83 7.01 27.09
N LYS A 580 -8.66 6.47 27.34
CA LYS A 580 -7.39 7.18 27.15
C LYS A 580 -7.04 7.24 25.67
N ALA A 581 -6.50 8.36 25.23
CA ALA A 581 -6.04 8.58 23.87
C ALA A 581 -4.84 9.52 23.82
N LEU A 582 -4.02 9.40 22.79
CA LEU A 582 -2.87 10.26 22.51
C LEU A 582 -3.14 11.13 21.29
N VAL A 583 -3.00 12.44 21.40
CA VAL A 583 -3.17 13.36 20.27
C VAL A 583 -2.02 13.18 19.27
N VAL A 584 -2.34 12.82 18.02
CA VAL A 584 -1.35 12.56 16.96
C VAL A 584 -1.40 13.58 15.83
N GLN A 585 -2.43 14.44 15.81
CA GLN A 585 -2.56 15.55 14.90
C GLN A 585 -3.36 16.69 15.53
N ASN A 586 -2.84 17.92 15.44
CA ASN A 586 -3.47 19.12 16.00
C ASN A 586 -3.61 20.27 14.98
N ASP A 587 -3.23 20.04 13.70
CA ASP A 587 -3.35 21.02 12.61
C ASP A 587 -4.54 20.67 11.71
N GLY A 588 -5.52 21.57 11.67
CA GLY A 588 -6.77 21.41 10.93
C GLY A 588 -7.78 20.53 11.66
N ILE A 589 -7.89 19.26 11.29
CA ILE A 589 -8.71 18.27 12.00
C ILE A 589 -7.84 17.66 13.10
N CYS A 590 -8.26 17.80 14.35
CA CYS A 590 -7.57 17.19 15.48
C CYS A 590 -7.89 15.68 15.55
N ILE A 591 -6.86 14.86 15.64
CA ILE A 591 -6.98 13.40 15.71
C ILE A 591 -6.20 12.91 16.91
N ALA A 592 -6.83 12.04 17.69
CA ALA A 592 -6.17 11.25 18.72
C ALA A 592 -6.22 9.77 18.37
N LYS A 593 -5.20 9.01 18.78
CA LYS A 593 -5.19 7.55 18.72
C LYS A 593 -5.60 6.98 20.06
N LEU A 594 -6.52 6.03 20.04
CA LEU A 594 -6.92 5.32 21.23
C LEU A 594 -5.71 4.56 21.81
N ASP A 595 -5.51 4.68 23.11
CA ASP A 595 -4.42 4.04 23.87
C ASP A 595 -4.95 3.53 25.21
N ASP A 596 -5.86 2.58 25.12
CA ASP A 596 -6.53 1.98 26.27
C ASP A 596 -6.60 0.44 26.07
N GLU A 597 -7.69 -0.23 26.47
CA GLU A 597 -7.91 -1.66 26.22
C GLU A 597 -7.91 -2.01 24.72
N ILE A 598 -8.40 -1.12 23.87
CA ILE A 598 -8.25 -1.15 22.43
C ILE A 598 -7.29 -0.02 22.03
N LYS A 599 -6.29 -0.32 21.23
CA LYS A 599 -5.24 0.61 20.81
C LYS A 599 -5.29 0.90 19.31
N GLY A 600 -4.84 2.09 18.93
CA GLY A 600 -4.55 2.45 17.55
C GLY A 600 -5.70 3.00 16.73
N ALA A 601 -6.95 3.00 17.24
CA ALA A 601 -8.09 3.60 16.55
C ALA A 601 -7.93 5.12 16.41
N ASP A 602 -8.16 5.65 15.21
CA ASP A 602 -8.19 7.10 14.99
C ASP A 602 -9.52 7.70 15.44
N ILE A 603 -9.46 8.71 16.30
CA ILE A 603 -10.61 9.42 16.85
C ILE A 603 -10.53 10.88 16.44
N ILE A 604 -11.57 11.39 15.79
CA ILE A 604 -11.71 12.79 15.44
C ILE A 604 -12.23 13.55 16.66
N LEU A 605 -11.45 14.53 17.11
CA LEU A 605 -11.80 15.36 18.24
C LEU A 605 -12.60 16.58 17.80
N TYR A 606 -13.69 16.90 18.52
CA TYR A 606 -14.40 18.16 18.34
C TYR A 606 -13.62 19.34 18.95
N ASP A 607 -12.72 19.06 19.88
CA ASP A 607 -11.84 20.07 20.49
C ASP A 607 -10.72 20.44 19.51
N THR A 608 -10.45 21.74 19.37
CA THR A 608 -9.46 22.29 18.45
C THR A 608 -8.21 22.85 19.13
N ARG A 609 -8.19 22.93 20.47
CA ARG A 609 -7.08 23.45 21.28
C ARG A 609 -6.40 22.30 22.02
N VAL A 610 -5.60 21.55 21.30
CA VAL A 610 -4.87 20.39 21.83
C VAL A 610 -3.41 20.48 21.42
N ASN A 611 -2.51 19.97 22.27
CA ASN A 611 -1.10 19.89 21.93
C ASN A 611 -0.78 18.53 21.29
N LEU A 612 0.21 18.52 20.42
CA LEU A 612 0.72 17.28 19.84
C LEU A 612 1.30 16.40 20.96
N LEU A 613 1.05 15.10 20.89
CA LEU A 613 1.43 14.10 21.90
C LEU A 613 0.88 14.36 23.32
N GLU A 614 -0.21 15.11 23.42
CA GLU A 614 -0.94 15.27 24.68
C GLU A 614 -1.76 14.01 24.97
N SER A 615 -1.59 13.44 26.17
CA SER A 615 -2.44 12.35 26.66
C SER A 615 -3.75 12.93 27.19
N VAL A 616 -4.86 12.40 26.71
CA VAL A 616 -6.21 12.89 27.03
C VAL A 616 -7.15 11.75 27.37
N GLU A 617 -8.15 12.02 28.23
CA GLU A 617 -9.33 11.17 28.34
C GLU A 617 -10.40 11.71 27.39
N VAL A 618 -10.92 10.85 26.50
CA VAL A 618 -11.93 11.20 25.52
C VAL A 618 -13.22 10.43 25.77
N GLN A 619 -14.37 11.08 25.55
CA GLN A 619 -15.67 10.43 25.56
C GLN A 619 -16.16 10.25 24.12
N ILE A 620 -16.43 9.00 23.70
CA ILE A 620 -16.99 8.71 22.38
C ILE A 620 -18.42 9.29 22.33
N LEU A 621 -18.67 10.16 21.35
CA LEU A 621 -19.97 10.77 21.12
C LEU A 621 -20.73 10.14 19.98
N GLU A 622 -20.03 9.78 18.91
CA GLU A 622 -20.60 9.25 17.68
C GLU A 622 -19.63 8.27 16.99
N ALA A 623 -20.17 7.27 16.37
CA ALA A 623 -19.43 6.34 15.50
C ALA A 623 -20.21 6.16 14.20
N ASP A 624 -19.62 6.59 13.10
CA ASP A 624 -20.17 6.40 11.76
C ASP A 624 -19.61 5.12 11.14
N ILE A 625 -20.37 4.02 11.21
CA ILE A 625 -19.98 2.72 10.65
C ILE A 625 -19.86 2.79 9.11
N ILE A 626 -20.67 3.62 8.46
CA ILE A 626 -20.68 3.74 6.98
C ILE A 626 -19.38 4.41 6.51
N MET A 627 -18.99 5.51 7.16
CA MET A 627 -17.80 6.26 6.84
C MET A 627 -16.55 5.75 7.57
N ALA A 628 -16.69 4.73 8.43
CA ALA A 628 -15.62 4.20 9.29
C ALA A 628 -14.92 5.28 10.12
N LYS A 629 -15.70 6.11 10.85
CA LYS A 629 -15.16 7.23 11.63
C LYS A 629 -15.70 7.26 13.05
N ILE A 630 -14.86 7.70 13.98
CA ILE A 630 -15.18 7.85 15.39
C ILE A 630 -15.02 9.31 15.77
N TYR A 631 -15.99 9.86 16.50
CA TYR A 631 -15.98 11.24 16.98
C TYR A 631 -16.08 11.27 18.51
N ALA A 632 -15.24 12.08 19.13
CA ALA A 632 -15.21 12.22 20.58
C ALA A 632 -14.95 13.68 21.00
N LYS A 633 -15.19 13.95 22.29
CA LYS A 633 -14.76 15.16 22.96
C LYS A 633 -13.78 14.80 24.07
N ILE A 634 -12.88 15.72 24.39
CA ILE A 634 -11.98 15.61 25.54
C ILE A 634 -12.78 15.87 26.82
N THR A 635 -12.66 14.97 27.79
CA THR A 635 -13.25 15.12 29.13
C THR A 635 -12.21 15.53 30.18
N GLN A 636 -10.95 15.12 29.96
CA GLN A 636 -9.85 15.45 30.87
C GLN A 636 -8.52 15.44 30.11
N ARG A 637 -7.61 16.36 30.48
CA ARG A 637 -6.20 16.32 30.06
C ARG A 637 -5.42 15.55 31.11
N LEU A 638 -4.73 14.50 30.68
CA LEU A 638 -3.95 13.66 31.58
C LEU A 638 -2.54 14.27 31.68
N ARG A 639 -2.07 14.49 32.91
CA ARG A 639 -0.68 14.88 33.12
C ARG A 639 0.22 13.70 32.74
N LYS A 640 1.34 13.95 32.02
CA LYS A 640 2.39 12.93 31.89
C LYS A 640 2.76 12.49 33.30
N GLU A 641 2.62 11.21 33.61
CA GLU A 641 3.28 10.66 34.78
C GLU A 641 4.78 10.86 34.53
N SER A 642 5.40 11.76 35.28
CA SER A 642 6.84 11.90 35.33
C SER A 642 7.37 10.55 35.81
N ASN A 643 7.91 9.74 34.90
CA ASN A 643 8.75 8.62 35.30
C ASN A 643 9.93 9.19 36.09
N VAL A 644 9.84 9.09 37.42
CA VAL A 644 10.94 9.33 38.37
C VAL A 644 11.85 8.12 38.32
#